data_1d0df9d381c8f1fe09ba3245db87d6de
#
_entry.id   1d0df9d381c8f1fe09ba3245db87d6de
#
_cell.length_a   1.000
_cell.length_b   1.000
_cell.length_c   1.000
_cell.angle_alpha   90.00
_cell.angle_beta   90.00
_cell.angle_gamma   90.00
#
_symmetry.space_group_name_H-M   'P 1'
#
loop_
_entity.id
_entity.type
_entity.pdbx_description
1 polymer ?
#
loop_
_entity_poly.entity_id
_entity_poly.type
_entity_poly.pdbx_seq_one_letter_code
_entity_poly.pdbx_strand_id
1 'polypeptide(L)'
;MNSVATMNRAADNIRILAAAMVEKAKSGHPGGAMGGADFINVLYSEYLQFAPNNPTWEGRDRFFLDPGHMAPMLYAELTLIGKFTLDELQQLRQWGSPTPGHPEVCYERGIENSSGPLGQGHTYAVGAAIAAKFLYAKTGNPTFKKETIYAYISDGGVQEEISQGAARIAGNLGLDNLIMFYDANDIQLSTETSVVTNEDTAAKYRALGWEVFDIDGNDVAQIRQALDKAKAVTGKPTLIIGHCIMGKGALQADGSSYERSCKTHGAPLGGDAYRNTITNLGGNPDEPFVVFPEVASLYEARLKELEGITAERFKEEEAWAKQNAEKAAQLKDWFAGKLPAIDWDSIQQKPNDATRNASSACLTLLAKQVPNMIVSSADLCNSDKTDGFIKGGASVISRDNYGGGFLQAGVAELTMACCCIGMMLHGGVIAACGTFFVFSDYMKPAIRMAALMQVPVKFVWSHDAFRVGEDGPTHEPVEQEAQIRLMEKMKNHSGRNSLLVLRPADGKATTWCWKLAMENTQSPSALILSRQTIEDLPEGTDYEGTSRGAYIAAESDEQFDIILVGNGSEVSTLIAGARLLRKDGYKVRVVSAPSEGLFREQPISYQRELFPIGSKVFGLTAGLPVNLQGFLVGAHPCSSIWGLGSFGFSAPYKVLDEKLGFTAENVYEQAINILNEQ
;
A
#
# COMPACT_ATOMS: atom_id res chain seq x y z
N MET A 1 4.75 30.18 -23.07
CA MET A 1 5.63 29.01 -23.22
C MET A 1 7.07 29.46 -23.42
N ASN A 2 8.00 28.80 -22.77
CA ASN A 2 9.43 29.09 -22.86
C ASN A 2 10.01 28.66 -24.22
N SER A 3 11.18 29.22 -24.61
CA SER A 3 11.82 28.81 -25.85
C SER A 3 12.33 27.38 -25.78
N VAL A 4 12.33 26.64 -26.90
CA VAL A 4 12.85 25.27 -26.97
C VAL A 4 14.31 25.23 -26.49
N ALA A 5 15.10 26.22 -26.82
CA ALA A 5 16.51 26.30 -26.37
C ALA A 5 16.63 26.38 -24.84
N THR A 6 15.80 27.20 -24.19
CA THR A 6 15.78 27.29 -22.72
C THR A 6 15.31 25.95 -22.08
N MET A 7 14.31 25.30 -22.66
CA MET A 7 13.83 24.01 -22.18
C MET A 7 14.88 22.90 -22.32
N ASN A 8 15.57 22.84 -23.46
CA ASN A 8 16.69 21.90 -23.64
C ASN A 8 17.81 22.15 -22.62
N ARG A 9 18.13 23.42 -22.35
CA ARG A 9 19.13 23.81 -21.37
C ARG A 9 18.74 23.37 -19.95
N ALA A 10 17.46 23.49 -19.60
CA ALA A 10 16.94 23.01 -18.31
C ALA A 10 17.02 21.47 -18.20
N ALA A 11 16.66 20.77 -19.25
CA ALA A 11 16.81 19.30 -19.30
C ALA A 11 18.29 18.88 -19.17
N ASP A 12 19.22 19.60 -19.82
CA ASP A 12 20.65 19.31 -19.68
C ASP A 12 21.16 19.60 -18.26
N ASN A 13 20.62 20.60 -17.57
CA ASN A 13 20.94 20.85 -16.17
C ASN A 13 20.47 19.68 -15.27
N ILE A 14 19.27 19.13 -15.50
CA ILE A 14 18.77 17.94 -14.80
C ILE A 14 19.70 16.75 -15.07
N ARG A 15 20.11 16.52 -16.32
CA ARG A 15 21.05 15.44 -16.69
C ARG A 15 22.37 15.56 -15.95
N ILE A 16 22.95 16.77 -15.91
CA ILE A 16 24.21 17.04 -15.22
C ILE A 16 24.07 16.73 -13.72
N LEU A 17 23.04 17.26 -13.06
CA LEU A 17 22.80 17.01 -11.64
C LEU A 17 22.59 15.52 -11.36
N ALA A 18 21.81 14.83 -12.19
CA ALA A 18 21.56 13.38 -12.04
C ALA A 18 22.85 12.56 -12.20
N ALA A 19 23.64 12.82 -13.23
CA ALA A 19 24.91 12.15 -13.44
C ALA A 19 25.91 12.45 -12.31
N ALA A 20 25.98 13.70 -11.85
CA ALA A 20 26.86 14.13 -10.77
C ALA A 20 26.51 13.48 -9.41
N MET A 21 25.22 13.39 -9.08
CA MET A 21 24.76 12.67 -7.88
C MET A 21 25.24 11.23 -7.88
N VAL A 22 25.02 10.52 -8.98
CA VAL A 22 25.39 9.10 -9.13
C VAL A 22 26.90 8.92 -9.10
N GLU A 23 27.65 9.80 -9.80
CA GLU A 23 29.11 9.77 -9.79
C GLU A 23 29.70 10.01 -8.41
N LYS A 24 29.17 10.98 -7.66
CA LYS A 24 29.61 11.28 -6.29
C LYS A 24 29.29 10.14 -5.33
N ALA A 25 28.13 9.56 -5.43
CA ALA A 25 27.70 8.42 -4.60
C ALA A 25 28.42 7.11 -4.97
N LYS A 26 29.10 7.04 -6.12
CA LYS A 26 29.69 5.82 -6.71
C LYS A 26 28.66 4.67 -6.85
N SER A 27 27.39 5.03 -6.92
CA SER A 27 26.25 4.10 -6.93
C SER A 27 25.00 4.79 -7.42
N GLY A 28 24.24 4.16 -8.31
CA GLY A 28 22.96 4.71 -8.79
C GLY A 28 22.72 4.44 -10.28
N HIS A 29 21.68 5.05 -10.82
CA HIS A 29 21.15 4.81 -12.15
C HIS A 29 21.08 6.15 -12.92
N PRO A 30 22.12 6.51 -13.69
CA PRO A 30 22.13 7.79 -14.40
C PRO A 30 21.34 7.75 -15.70
N GLY A 31 21.32 6.63 -16.43
CA GLY A 31 20.88 6.56 -17.82
C GLY A 31 19.41 6.92 -18.03
N GLY A 32 18.51 6.26 -17.29
CA GLY A 32 17.08 6.58 -17.34
C GLY A 32 16.80 8.02 -16.86
N ALA A 33 17.47 8.45 -15.78
CA ALA A 33 17.37 9.81 -15.28
C ALA A 33 17.77 10.86 -16.32
N MET A 34 18.78 10.59 -17.13
CA MET A 34 19.18 11.44 -18.24
C MET A 34 18.20 11.40 -19.42
N GLY A 35 17.61 10.23 -19.70
CA GLY A 35 16.63 10.04 -20.76
C GLY A 35 15.32 10.79 -20.52
N GLY A 36 14.80 10.72 -19.30
CA GLY A 36 13.53 11.32 -18.90
C GLY A 36 13.55 12.82 -18.61
N ALA A 37 14.73 13.46 -18.64
CA ALA A 37 14.92 14.84 -18.22
C ALA A 37 14.08 15.85 -19.02
N ASP A 38 13.83 15.62 -20.30
CA ASP A 38 13.00 16.52 -21.13
C ASP A 38 11.54 16.49 -20.67
N PHE A 39 10.98 15.30 -20.44
CA PHE A 39 9.58 15.18 -20.01
C PHE A 39 9.36 15.79 -18.63
N ILE A 40 10.20 15.44 -17.64
CA ILE A 40 10.01 15.93 -16.27
C ILE A 40 10.13 17.46 -16.21
N ASN A 41 11.10 18.04 -16.93
CA ASN A 41 11.25 19.48 -17.04
C ASN A 41 9.99 20.14 -17.65
N VAL A 42 9.48 19.64 -18.78
CA VAL A 42 8.26 20.19 -19.41
C VAL A 42 7.07 20.07 -18.46
N LEU A 43 6.91 18.93 -17.80
CA LEU A 43 5.81 18.68 -16.88
C LEU A 43 5.79 19.71 -15.73
N TYR A 44 6.89 19.88 -15.03
CA TYR A 44 6.96 20.76 -13.85
C TYR A 44 6.97 22.23 -14.23
N SER A 45 7.73 22.60 -15.26
CA SER A 45 7.88 24.00 -15.65
C SER A 45 6.67 24.59 -16.37
N GLU A 46 5.73 23.74 -16.90
CA GLU A 46 4.62 24.26 -17.72
C GLU A 46 3.24 23.67 -17.40
N TYR A 47 3.14 22.45 -16.86
CA TYR A 47 1.86 21.73 -16.73
C TYR A 47 1.42 21.44 -15.30
N LEU A 48 2.29 20.83 -14.49
CA LEU A 48 1.94 20.39 -13.13
C LEU A 48 1.54 21.57 -12.25
N GLN A 49 0.36 21.53 -11.66
CA GLN A 49 -0.17 22.59 -10.79
C GLN A 49 -0.06 22.18 -9.32
N PHE A 50 0.76 22.88 -8.59
CA PHE A 50 0.95 22.73 -7.14
C PHE A 50 1.08 24.09 -6.48
N ALA A 51 0.86 24.18 -5.17
CA ALA A 51 1.04 25.41 -4.42
C ALA A 51 2.51 25.49 -3.91
N PRO A 52 3.34 26.44 -4.42
CA PRO A 52 4.74 26.52 -4.01
C PRO A 52 4.93 26.67 -2.50
N ASN A 53 4.07 27.46 -1.85
CA ASN A 53 4.11 27.77 -0.43
C ASN A 53 3.23 26.84 0.44
N ASN A 54 2.50 25.88 -0.17
CA ASN A 54 1.70 24.87 0.52
C ASN A 54 1.80 23.53 -0.22
N PRO A 55 2.92 22.81 -0.09
CA PRO A 55 3.20 21.59 -0.87
C PRO A 55 2.22 20.45 -0.56
N THR A 56 1.55 20.49 0.58
CA THR A 56 0.56 19.48 1.00
C THR A 56 -0.87 19.87 0.65
N TRP A 57 -1.09 20.97 -0.09
CA TRP A 57 -2.42 21.36 -0.54
C TRP A 57 -3.16 20.19 -1.22
N GLU A 58 -4.36 19.92 -0.77
CA GLU A 58 -5.13 18.74 -1.17
C GLU A 58 -5.50 18.74 -2.66
N GLY A 59 -5.66 19.93 -3.25
CA GLY A 59 -6.06 20.09 -4.66
C GLY A 59 -4.90 20.23 -5.65
N ARG A 60 -3.69 19.90 -5.26
CA ARG A 60 -2.53 19.89 -6.18
C ARG A 60 -2.64 18.77 -7.20
N ASP A 61 -2.10 18.98 -8.41
CA ASP A 61 -1.78 17.87 -9.30
C ASP A 61 -0.72 16.97 -8.64
N ARG A 62 -0.76 15.67 -8.91
CA ARG A 62 0.14 14.70 -8.29
C ARG A 62 1.00 14.02 -9.33
N PHE A 63 2.26 13.78 -8.99
CA PHE A 63 3.19 13.05 -9.83
C PHE A 63 3.70 11.81 -9.11
N PHE A 64 3.41 10.63 -9.68
CA PHE A 64 3.84 9.34 -9.18
C PHE A 64 4.99 8.80 -10.04
N LEU A 65 6.13 8.55 -9.42
CA LEU A 65 7.28 7.92 -10.08
C LEU A 65 7.26 6.41 -9.84
N ASP A 66 7.05 5.61 -10.90
CA ASP A 66 7.12 4.15 -10.81
C ASP A 66 8.56 3.64 -10.80
N PRO A 67 9.44 4.01 -11.76
CA PRO A 67 10.83 3.55 -11.77
C PRO A 67 11.67 4.29 -10.72
N GLY A 68 11.60 3.84 -9.46
CA GLY A 68 12.27 4.50 -8.34
C GLY A 68 13.78 4.64 -8.49
N HIS A 69 14.41 3.80 -9.31
CA HIS A 69 15.83 3.93 -9.68
C HIS A 69 16.13 5.23 -10.44
N MET A 70 15.12 5.88 -11.03
CA MET A 70 15.25 7.21 -11.65
C MET A 70 15.16 8.37 -10.63
N ALA A 71 15.26 8.08 -9.33
CA ALA A 71 15.31 9.09 -8.26
C ALA A 71 16.20 10.29 -8.56
N PRO A 72 17.41 10.15 -9.17
CA PRO A 72 18.25 11.31 -9.49
C PRO A 72 17.56 12.34 -10.41
N MET A 73 16.72 11.90 -11.34
CA MET A 73 15.91 12.80 -12.17
C MET A 73 14.92 13.61 -11.32
N LEU A 74 14.17 12.90 -10.46
CA LEU A 74 13.17 13.53 -9.60
C LEU A 74 13.81 14.51 -8.61
N TYR A 75 14.91 14.13 -7.95
CA TYR A 75 15.60 15.02 -7.01
C TYR A 75 16.20 16.25 -7.69
N ALA A 76 16.75 16.09 -8.91
CA ALA A 76 17.24 17.22 -9.69
C ALA A 76 16.08 18.18 -10.02
N GLU A 77 14.94 17.69 -10.50
CA GLU A 77 13.76 18.49 -10.78
C GLU A 77 13.23 19.20 -9.53
N LEU A 78 13.09 18.46 -8.44
CA LEU A 78 12.61 19.00 -7.16
C LEU A 78 13.58 20.06 -6.57
N THR A 79 14.87 20.01 -6.93
CA THR A 79 15.83 21.06 -6.59
C THR A 79 15.54 22.34 -7.38
N LEU A 80 15.19 22.24 -8.66
CA LEU A 80 14.87 23.41 -9.50
C LEU A 80 13.61 24.15 -9.00
N ILE A 81 12.66 23.46 -8.39
CA ILE A 81 11.49 24.06 -7.73
C ILE A 81 11.72 24.37 -6.24
N GLY A 82 12.95 24.27 -5.74
CA GLY A 82 13.33 24.67 -4.38
C GLY A 82 12.94 23.70 -3.26
N LYS A 83 12.66 22.42 -3.56
CA LYS A 83 12.31 21.41 -2.55
C LYS A 83 13.53 20.67 -1.98
N PHE A 84 14.65 20.70 -2.69
CA PHE A 84 15.94 20.21 -2.25
C PHE A 84 17.01 21.27 -2.48
N THR A 85 18.11 21.17 -1.75
CA THR A 85 19.32 21.98 -1.96
C THR A 85 20.36 21.19 -2.75
N LEU A 86 21.28 21.89 -3.39
CA LEU A 86 22.41 21.27 -4.09
C LEU A 86 23.30 20.44 -3.15
N ASP A 87 23.39 20.83 -1.88
CA ASP A 87 24.14 20.08 -0.88
C ASP A 87 23.45 18.77 -0.52
N GLU A 88 22.11 18.74 -0.45
CA GLU A 88 21.35 17.53 -0.23
C GLU A 88 21.47 16.55 -1.40
N LEU A 89 21.54 17.05 -2.65
CA LEU A 89 21.80 16.19 -3.81
C LEU A 89 23.15 15.47 -3.71
N GLN A 90 24.16 16.14 -3.16
CA GLN A 90 25.49 15.58 -2.96
C GLN A 90 25.52 14.44 -1.91
N GLN A 91 24.43 14.27 -1.16
CA GLN A 91 24.27 13.23 -0.15
C GLN A 91 23.45 12.02 -0.67
N LEU A 92 23.29 11.86 -1.98
CA LEU A 92 22.57 10.70 -2.54
C LEU A 92 23.05 9.38 -1.92
N ARG A 93 22.12 8.56 -1.42
CA ARG A 93 22.40 7.24 -0.82
C ARG A 93 23.27 7.26 0.44
N GLN A 94 23.42 8.40 1.11
CA GLN A 94 24.13 8.46 2.39
C GLN A 94 23.17 8.24 3.55
N TRP A 95 23.71 7.74 4.67
CA TRP A 95 22.90 7.50 5.89
C TRP A 95 22.24 8.79 6.39
N GLY A 96 20.93 8.75 6.59
CA GLY A 96 20.15 9.89 7.08
C GLY A 96 19.94 11.02 6.06
N SER A 97 20.36 10.82 4.82
CA SER A 97 20.14 11.80 3.75
C SER A 97 18.65 11.84 3.33
N PRO A 98 18.12 13.03 2.96
CA PRO A 98 16.79 13.17 2.39
C PRO A 98 16.72 12.71 0.91
N THR A 99 17.83 12.25 0.33
CA THR A 99 17.93 11.73 -1.03
C THR A 99 18.30 10.24 -1.03
N PRO A 100 17.41 9.35 -0.53
CA PRO A 100 17.64 7.91 -0.58
C PRO A 100 17.75 7.40 -2.02
N GLY A 101 18.26 6.18 -2.22
CA GLY A 101 18.53 5.62 -3.54
C GLY A 101 17.28 5.39 -4.41
N HIS A 102 16.12 5.30 -3.78
CA HIS A 102 14.78 5.28 -4.38
C HIS A 102 13.92 6.25 -3.57
N PRO A 103 12.98 6.98 -4.17
CA PRO A 103 12.20 7.97 -3.44
C PRO A 103 11.37 7.33 -2.33
N GLU A 104 11.29 8.00 -1.20
CA GLU A 104 10.37 7.71 -0.11
C GLU A 104 9.34 8.82 -0.01
N VAL A 105 8.08 8.45 0.26
CA VAL A 105 6.97 9.40 0.31
C VAL A 105 7.27 10.56 1.27
N CYS A 106 7.16 11.79 0.76
CA CYS A 106 7.39 13.01 1.52
C CYS A 106 6.66 14.17 0.82
N TYR A 107 5.40 14.39 1.21
CA TYR A 107 4.56 15.42 0.56
C TYR A 107 5.14 16.82 0.69
N GLU A 108 5.82 17.13 1.80
CA GLU A 108 6.48 18.43 2.03
C GLU A 108 7.53 18.73 0.95
N ARG A 109 8.14 17.69 0.41
CA ARG A 109 9.15 17.78 -0.66
C ARG A 109 8.59 17.48 -2.06
N GLY A 110 7.27 17.20 -2.17
CA GLY A 110 6.62 16.91 -3.45
C GLY A 110 6.83 15.48 -3.93
N ILE A 111 7.11 14.53 -3.04
CA ILE A 111 7.23 13.10 -3.36
C ILE A 111 5.95 12.38 -2.91
N GLU A 112 5.13 11.96 -3.89
CA GLU A 112 3.79 11.41 -3.65
C GLU A 112 3.80 9.93 -3.26
N ASN A 113 4.86 9.17 -3.56
CA ASN A 113 4.95 7.76 -3.24
C ASN A 113 6.38 7.29 -2.98
N SER A 114 6.54 6.29 -2.11
CA SER A 114 7.76 5.49 -2.12
C SER A 114 7.73 4.57 -3.34
N SER A 115 8.87 4.42 -3.98
CA SER A 115 9.01 3.66 -5.22
C SER A 115 10.18 2.68 -5.10
N GLY A 116 10.22 1.68 -5.99
CA GLY A 116 11.26 0.64 -6.00
C GLY A 116 10.74 -0.63 -6.62
N PRO A 117 9.71 -1.29 -6.07
CA PRO A 117 9.00 -2.35 -6.79
C PRO A 117 8.29 -1.77 -8.00
N LEU A 118 8.78 -2.13 -9.20
CA LEU A 118 8.21 -1.68 -10.47
C LEU A 118 6.73 -2.12 -10.60
N GLY A 119 5.94 -1.35 -11.31
CA GLY A 119 4.51 -1.60 -11.48
C GLY A 119 3.63 -1.03 -10.37
N GLN A 120 4.13 -0.86 -9.15
CA GLN A 120 3.32 -0.37 -8.04
C GLN A 120 3.09 1.15 -8.09
N GLY A 121 4.10 1.94 -8.46
CA GLY A 121 4.02 3.40 -8.44
C GLY A 121 2.91 3.96 -9.33
N HIS A 122 2.81 3.51 -10.58
CA HIS A 122 1.73 3.94 -11.46
C HIS A 122 0.37 3.32 -11.09
N THR A 123 0.36 2.16 -10.42
CA THR A 123 -0.89 1.60 -9.87
C THR A 123 -1.40 2.44 -8.69
N TYR A 124 -0.50 3.03 -7.88
CA TYR A 124 -0.92 4.05 -6.90
C TYR A 124 -1.55 5.26 -7.58
N ALA A 125 -1.01 5.71 -8.72
CA ALA A 125 -1.61 6.80 -9.50
C ALA A 125 -3.03 6.47 -9.96
N VAL A 126 -3.32 5.23 -10.38
CA VAL A 126 -4.69 4.77 -10.68
C VAL A 126 -5.59 4.92 -9.45
N GLY A 127 -5.12 4.48 -8.28
CA GLY A 127 -5.85 4.64 -7.01
C GLY A 127 -6.11 6.11 -6.68
N ALA A 128 -5.10 6.98 -6.81
CA ALA A 128 -5.24 8.41 -6.57
C ALA A 128 -6.25 9.06 -7.54
N ALA A 129 -6.26 8.65 -8.81
CA ALA A 129 -7.22 9.15 -9.79
C ALA A 129 -8.67 8.74 -9.45
N ILE A 130 -8.87 7.52 -8.93
CA ILE A 130 -10.17 7.08 -8.41
C ILE A 130 -10.59 7.95 -7.22
N ALA A 131 -9.67 8.20 -6.25
CA ALA A 131 -9.94 9.01 -5.06
C ALA A 131 -10.35 10.44 -5.41
N ALA A 132 -9.64 11.10 -6.32
CA ALA A 132 -9.98 12.46 -6.77
C ALA A 132 -11.41 12.52 -7.36
N LYS A 133 -11.76 11.58 -8.27
CA LYS A 133 -13.11 11.50 -8.83
C LYS A 133 -14.18 11.16 -7.81
N PHE A 134 -13.88 10.27 -6.87
CA PHE A 134 -14.77 9.92 -5.77
C PHE A 134 -15.05 11.14 -4.87
N LEU A 135 -14.01 11.86 -4.46
CA LEU A 135 -14.15 13.06 -3.62
C LEU A 135 -14.93 14.15 -4.34
N TYR A 136 -14.69 14.37 -5.65
CA TYR A 136 -15.51 15.29 -6.42
C TYR A 136 -16.98 14.85 -6.44
N ALA A 137 -17.27 13.58 -6.72
CA ALA A 137 -18.63 13.06 -6.76
C ALA A 137 -19.37 13.17 -5.40
N LYS A 138 -18.66 12.97 -4.29
CA LYS A 138 -19.23 13.09 -2.93
C LYS A 138 -19.46 14.53 -2.51
N THR A 139 -18.55 15.44 -2.82
CA THR A 139 -18.54 16.79 -2.26
C THR A 139 -19.00 17.87 -3.23
N GLY A 140 -18.74 17.68 -4.52
CA GLY A 140 -18.91 18.72 -5.54
C GLY A 140 -17.83 19.81 -5.46
N ASN A 141 -16.75 19.60 -4.69
CA ASN A 141 -15.67 20.58 -4.59
C ASN A 141 -14.92 20.68 -5.95
N PRO A 142 -14.91 21.87 -6.59
CA PRO A 142 -14.31 22.06 -7.92
C PRO A 142 -12.80 21.76 -7.94
N THR A 143 -12.14 21.80 -6.81
CA THR A 143 -10.73 21.46 -6.67
C THR A 143 -10.41 20.08 -7.21
N PHE A 144 -11.16 19.05 -6.81
CA PHE A 144 -10.92 17.68 -7.28
C PHE A 144 -11.34 17.43 -8.73
N LYS A 145 -12.23 18.27 -9.31
CA LYS A 145 -12.54 18.22 -10.73
C LYS A 145 -11.38 18.64 -11.62
N LYS A 146 -10.56 19.57 -11.11
CA LYS A 146 -9.44 20.17 -11.85
C LYS A 146 -8.12 19.41 -11.65
N GLU A 147 -8.06 18.52 -10.67
CA GLU A 147 -6.86 17.76 -10.33
C GLU A 147 -6.51 16.76 -11.43
N THR A 148 -5.24 16.76 -11.83
CA THR A 148 -4.67 15.80 -12.75
C THR A 148 -3.65 14.93 -12.02
N ILE A 149 -3.74 13.63 -12.23
CA ILE A 149 -2.79 12.65 -11.70
C ILE A 149 -1.85 12.25 -12.83
N TYR A 150 -0.56 12.46 -12.62
CA TYR A 150 0.49 12.08 -13.56
C TYR A 150 1.25 10.88 -13.02
N ALA A 151 1.64 9.98 -13.91
CA ALA A 151 2.51 8.86 -13.60
C ALA A 151 3.62 8.75 -14.64
N TYR A 152 4.80 8.33 -14.19
CA TYR A 152 5.93 8.00 -15.05
C TYR A 152 6.24 6.52 -14.91
N ILE A 153 6.28 5.79 -16.03
CA ILE A 153 6.52 4.35 -16.09
C ILE A 153 7.66 4.06 -17.08
N SER A 154 8.44 3.02 -16.82
CA SER A 154 9.55 2.56 -17.66
C SER A 154 9.23 1.25 -18.36
N ASP A 155 10.13 0.78 -19.24
CA ASP A 155 10.03 -0.52 -19.92
C ASP A 155 9.80 -1.67 -18.93
N GLY A 156 10.55 -1.73 -17.84
CA GLY A 156 10.36 -2.74 -16.79
C GLY A 156 9.01 -2.61 -16.08
N GLY A 157 8.54 -1.39 -15.85
CA GLY A 157 7.23 -1.15 -15.25
C GLY A 157 6.08 -1.63 -16.14
N VAL A 158 6.16 -1.46 -17.46
CA VAL A 158 5.15 -1.96 -18.41
C VAL A 158 5.12 -3.49 -18.45
N GLN A 159 6.24 -4.15 -18.21
CA GLN A 159 6.35 -5.62 -18.22
C GLN A 159 5.74 -6.28 -16.97
N GLU A 160 5.67 -5.56 -15.84
CA GLU A 160 5.09 -6.11 -14.62
C GLU A 160 3.62 -6.50 -14.81
N GLU A 161 3.21 -7.68 -14.32
CA GLU A 161 1.84 -8.18 -14.46
C GLU A 161 0.80 -7.26 -13.82
N ILE A 162 1.14 -6.58 -12.75
CA ILE A 162 0.28 -5.61 -12.09
C ILE A 162 -0.15 -4.49 -13.03
N SER A 163 0.69 -4.12 -14.01
CA SER A 163 0.42 -3.06 -14.99
C SER A 163 -0.77 -3.39 -15.88
N GLN A 164 -1.02 -4.68 -16.15
CA GLN A 164 -2.21 -5.14 -16.88
C GLN A 164 -3.49 -4.85 -16.08
N GLY A 165 -3.48 -5.18 -14.79
CA GLY A 165 -4.59 -4.92 -13.89
C GLY A 165 -4.87 -3.42 -13.73
N ALA A 166 -3.82 -2.63 -13.54
CA ALA A 166 -3.89 -1.17 -13.43
C ALA A 166 -4.48 -0.52 -14.69
N ALA A 167 -3.97 -0.89 -15.87
CA ALA A 167 -4.45 -0.37 -17.15
C ALA A 167 -5.91 -0.76 -17.41
N ARG A 168 -6.30 -2.01 -17.09
CA ARG A 168 -7.68 -2.50 -17.22
C ARG A 168 -8.64 -1.72 -16.31
N ILE A 169 -8.30 -1.51 -15.05
CA ILE A 169 -9.16 -0.77 -14.11
C ILE A 169 -9.32 0.69 -14.57
N ALA A 170 -8.21 1.35 -14.90
CA ALA A 170 -8.24 2.75 -15.33
C ALA A 170 -9.06 2.95 -16.59
N GLY A 171 -8.87 2.11 -17.61
CA GLY A 171 -9.63 2.17 -18.86
C GLY A 171 -11.12 1.84 -18.69
N ASN A 172 -11.43 0.81 -17.89
CA ASN A 172 -12.82 0.44 -17.58
C ASN A 172 -13.57 1.57 -16.87
N LEU A 173 -12.93 2.22 -15.89
CA LEU A 173 -13.51 3.35 -15.19
C LEU A 173 -13.46 4.66 -15.99
N GLY A 174 -12.70 4.73 -17.08
CA GLY A 174 -12.59 5.94 -17.90
C GLY A 174 -11.97 7.12 -17.15
N LEU A 175 -10.84 6.89 -16.44
CA LEU A 175 -10.17 7.87 -15.57
C LEU A 175 -9.47 8.96 -16.40
N ASP A 176 -10.23 9.92 -16.93
CA ASP A 176 -9.71 11.01 -17.76
C ASP A 176 -8.87 12.05 -17.00
N ASN A 177 -8.79 11.93 -15.69
CA ASN A 177 -7.87 12.68 -14.83
C ASN A 177 -6.51 11.99 -14.62
N LEU A 178 -6.23 10.87 -15.33
CA LEU A 178 -4.97 10.13 -15.28
C LEU A 178 -4.21 10.28 -16.61
N ILE A 179 -3.00 10.83 -16.54
CA ILE A 179 -2.06 10.92 -17.66
C ILE A 179 -0.78 10.17 -17.27
N MET A 180 -0.44 9.15 -18.03
CA MET A 180 0.75 8.34 -17.81
C MET A 180 1.75 8.55 -18.94
N PHE A 181 3.01 8.83 -18.60
CA PHE A 181 4.12 8.86 -19.54
C PHE A 181 4.91 7.56 -19.44
N TYR A 182 5.02 6.85 -20.55
CA TYR A 182 5.86 5.68 -20.71
C TYR A 182 7.17 6.07 -21.38
N ASP A 183 8.25 5.98 -20.64
CA ASP A 183 9.63 6.12 -21.13
C ASP A 183 10.02 4.82 -21.86
N ALA A 184 9.74 4.79 -23.15
CA ALA A 184 10.08 3.70 -24.05
C ALA A 184 11.51 3.93 -24.57
N ASN A 185 12.51 3.61 -23.79
CA ASN A 185 13.90 3.80 -24.15
C ASN A 185 14.60 2.54 -24.66
N ASP A 186 13.89 1.41 -24.66
CA ASP A 186 14.30 0.11 -25.16
C ASP A 186 15.49 -0.55 -24.43
N ILE A 187 15.96 0.03 -23.32
CA ILE A 187 17.14 -0.43 -22.58
C ILE A 187 16.79 -0.80 -21.14
N GLN A 188 17.08 -2.03 -20.79
CA GLN A 188 16.94 -2.54 -19.43
C GLN A 188 18.30 -2.67 -18.75
N LEU A 189 18.33 -3.12 -17.48
CA LEU A 189 19.57 -3.28 -16.73
C LEU A 189 20.55 -4.26 -17.37
N SER A 190 20.06 -5.36 -17.91
CA SER A 190 20.87 -6.46 -18.42
C SER A 190 20.76 -6.67 -19.93
N THR A 191 19.75 -6.12 -20.60
CA THR A 191 19.50 -6.38 -22.02
C THR A 191 18.61 -5.30 -22.65
N GLU A 192 18.44 -5.35 -23.96
CA GLU A 192 17.44 -4.57 -24.69
C GLU A 192 16.05 -5.21 -24.52
N THR A 193 14.99 -4.40 -24.62
CA THR A 193 13.60 -4.88 -24.48
C THR A 193 13.22 -5.90 -25.54
N SER A 194 13.77 -5.77 -26.77
CA SER A 194 13.55 -6.68 -27.89
C SER A 194 13.94 -8.13 -27.62
N VAL A 195 14.80 -8.38 -26.64
CA VAL A 195 15.18 -9.73 -26.18
C VAL A 195 14.09 -10.35 -25.30
N VAL A 196 13.26 -9.51 -24.65
CA VAL A 196 12.26 -9.92 -23.66
C VAL A 196 10.86 -9.94 -24.24
N THR A 197 10.50 -8.95 -25.06
CA THR A 197 9.13 -8.78 -25.57
C THR A 197 9.11 -8.23 -27.00
N ASN A 198 8.05 -8.58 -27.72
CA ASN A 198 7.69 -7.99 -29.00
C ASN A 198 6.27 -7.40 -28.95
N GLU A 199 5.80 -7.04 -27.77
CA GLU A 199 4.44 -6.55 -27.56
C GLU A 199 4.24 -5.17 -28.16
N ASP A 200 3.11 -4.97 -28.86
CA ASP A 200 2.64 -3.64 -29.25
C ASP A 200 1.89 -3.00 -28.06
N THR A 201 2.65 -2.29 -27.24
CA THR A 201 2.13 -1.61 -26.05
C THR A 201 1.03 -0.59 -26.40
N ALA A 202 1.17 0.12 -27.52
CA ALA A 202 0.16 1.09 -27.96
C ALA A 202 -1.17 0.40 -28.27
N ALA A 203 -1.14 -0.68 -29.05
CA ALA A 203 -2.34 -1.45 -29.37
C ALA A 203 -2.98 -2.05 -28.12
N LYS A 204 -2.17 -2.59 -27.19
CA LYS A 204 -2.63 -3.15 -25.93
C LYS A 204 -3.37 -2.12 -25.07
N TYR A 205 -2.80 -0.94 -24.84
CA TYR A 205 -3.46 0.10 -24.04
C TYR A 205 -4.72 0.65 -24.72
N ARG A 206 -4.72 0.81 -26.07
CA ARG A 206 -5.94 1.15 -26.80
C ARG A 206 -7.05 0.11 -26.62
N ALA A 207 -6.72 -1.18 -26.67
CA ALA A 207 -7.66 -2.27 -26.40
C ALA A 207 -8.22 -2.26 -24.99
N LEU A 208 -7.44 -1.76 -24.00
CA LEU A 208 -7.88 -1.56 -22.63
C LEU A 208 -8.68 -0.26 -22.40
N GLY A 209 -8.96 0.52 -23.46
CA GLY A 209 -9.79 1.71 -23.37
C GLY A 209 -9.05 3.02 -23.11
N TRP A 210 -7.74 3.06 -23.31
CA TRP A 210 -6.92 4.26 -23.18
C TRP A 210 -6.84 5.06 -24.48
N GLU A 211 -6.65 6.36 -24.34
CA GLU A 211 -6.13 7.20 -25.44
C GLU A 211 -4.61 7.09 -25.44
N VAL A 212 -3.99 6.94 -26.62
CA VAL A 212 -2.55 6.70 -26.72
C VAL A 212 -1.92 7.64 -27.74
N PHE A 213 -0.93 8.41 -27.31
CA PHE A 213 -0.08 9.26 -28.12
C PHE A 213 1.33 8.68 -28.17
N ASP A 214 1.91 8.63 -29.36
CA ASP A 214 3.25 8.11 -29.63
C ASP A 214 4.12 9.27 -30.12
N ILE A 215 5.25 9.55 -29.45
CA ILE A 215 6.06 10.75 -29.66
C ILE A 215 7.55 10.48 -29.51
N ASP A 216 8.38 11.38 -30.02
CA ASP A 216 9.76 11.51 -29.58
C ASP A 216 9.74 12.10 -28.15
N GLY A 217 10.13 11.27 -27.16
CA GLY A 217 10.13 11.60 -25.73
C GLY A 217 11.21 12.62 -25.33
N ASN A 218 12.09 13.00 -26.27
CA ASN A 218 13.11 14.00 -26.09
C ASN A 218 12.89 15.30 -26.94
N ASP A 219 11.73 15.41 -27.60
CA ASP A 219 11.32 16.60 -28.34
C ASP A 219 10.31 17.42 -27.51
N VAL A 220 10.74 18.58 -27.03
CA VAL A 220 9.93 19.50 -26.22
C VAL A 220 8.61 19.87 -26.89
N ALA A 221 8.60 20.07 -28.23
CA ALA A 221 7.39 20.46 -28.94
C ALA A 221 6.38 19.30 -29.01
N GLN A 222 6.85 18.07 -29.23
CA GLN A 222 5.99 16.87 -29.23
C GLN A 222 5.46 16.56 -27.83
N ILE A 223 6.29 16.69 -26.76
CA ILE A 223 5.86 16.51 -25.37
C ILE A 223 4.73 17.50 -25.04
N ARG A 224 4.90 18.79 -25.36
CA ARG A 224 3.87 19.82 -25.16
C ARG A 224 2.58 19.46 -25.88
N GLN A 225 2.67 19.12 -27.18
CA GLN A 225 1.50 18.75 -27.97
C GLN A 225 0.76 17.55 -27.41
N ALA A 226 1.50 16.54 -26.93
CA ALA A 226 0.91 15.35 -26.32
C ALA A 226 0.20 15.67 -25.01
N LEU A 227 0.83 16.49 -24.12
CA LEU A 227 0.22 16.92 -22.86
C LEU A 227 -1.02 17.81 -23.09
N ASP A 228 -0.99 18.72 -24.07
CA ASP A 228 -2.16 19.54 -24.42
C ASP A 228 -3.34 18.66 -24.90
N LYS A 229 -3.06 17.68 -25.76
CA LYS A 229 -4.05 16.71 -26.21
C LYS A 229 -4.58 15.85 -25.08
N ALA A 230 -3.67 15.35 -24.20
CA ALA A 230 -4.03 14.52 -23.07
C ALA A 230 -4.97 15.24 -22.09
N LYS A 231 -4.72 16.52 -21.82
CA LYS A 231 -5.63 17.35 -20.98
C LYS A 231 -6.99 17.60 -21.60
N ALA A 232 -7.14 17.44 -22.90
CA ALA A 232 -8.42 17.59 -23.61
C ALA A 232 -9.20 16.28 -23.74
N VAL A 233 -8.60 15.13 -23.43
CA VAL A 233 -9.25 13.82 -23.45
C VAL A 233 -10.32 13.75 -22.36
N THR A 234 -11.47 13.19 -22.70
CA THR A 234 -12.57 12.95 -21.76
C THR A 234 -13.00 11.50 -21.77
N GLY A 235 -13.34 10.95 -20.60
CA GLY A 235 -13.86 9.60 -20.44
C GLY A 235 -12.87 8.47 -20.71
N LYS A 236 -11.57 8.78 -20.82
CA LYS A 236 -10.47 7.81 -21.00
C LYS A 236 -9.22 8.28 -20.29
N PRO A 237 -8.45 7.39 -19.65
CA PRO A 237 -7.07 7.71 -19.25
C PRO A 237 -6.18 7.85 -20.49
N THR A 238 -5.08 8.58 -20.36
CA THR A 238 -4.14 8.81 -21.46
C THR A 238 -2.77 8.18 -21.17
N LEU A 239 -2.23 7.46 -22.16
CA LEU A 239 -0.85 7.03 -22.22
C LEU A 239 -0.10 7.84 -23.28
N ILE A 240 1.01 8.47 -22.87
CA ILE A 240 1.98 9.09 -23.76
C ILE A 240 3.18 8.15 -23.85
N ILE A 241 3.42 7.52 -24.99
CA ILE A 241 4.61 6.71 -25.25
C ILE A 241 5.68 7.66 -25.78
N GLY A 242 6.69 7.92 -24.97
CA GLY A 242 7.84 8.74 -25.33
C GLY A 242 9.05 7.86 -25.66
N HIS A 243 9.43 7.83 -26.93
CA HIS A 243 10.68 7.16 -27.32
C HIS A 243 11.86 8.01 -26.86
N CYS A 244 12.40 7.66 -25.69
CA CYS A 244 13.51 8.37 -25.05
C CYS A 244 14.86 7.73 -25.39
N ILE A 245 15.91 8.47 -25.14
CA ILE A 245 17.29 8.00 -25.33
C ILE A 245 17.87 7.67 -23.95
N MET A 246 18.08 6.39 -23.66
CA MET A 246 18.80 5.97 -22.46
C MET A 246 20.18 6.63 -22.42
N GLY A 247 20.50 7.36 -21.35
CA GLY A 247 21.77 8.06 -21.21
C GLY A 247 21.97 9.20 -22.21
N LYS A 248 20.90 9.94 -22.56
CA LYS A 248 20.98 11.04 -23.53
C LYS A 248 22.09 12.03 -23.19
N GLY A 249 22.98 12.26 -24.14
CA GLY A 249 24.15 13.12 -24.01
C GLY A 249 25.37 12.47 -23.36
N ALA A 250 25.30 11.20 -22.96
CA ALA A 250 26.43 10.50 -22.38
C ALA A 250 27.50 10.16 -23.43
N LEU A 251 28.75 10.35 -23.04
CA LEU A 251 29.93 10.02 -23.85
C LEU A 251 30.84 9.02 -23.13
N GLN A 252 31.53 8.18 -23.89
CA GLN A 252 32.57 7.30 -23.40
C GLN A 252 33.88 8.07 -23.14
N ALA A 253 34.87 7.40 -22.55
CA ALA A 253 36.19 7.99 -22.28
C ALA A 253 36.94 8.45 -23.56
N ASP A 254 36.69 7.80 -24.70
CA ASP A 254 37.24 8.19 -25.98
C ASP A 254 36.44 9.26 -26.75
N GLY A 255 35.36 9.77 -26.15
CA GLY A 255 34.46 10.78 -26.72
C GLY A 255 33.37 10.23 -27.65
N SER A 256 33.32 8.91 -27.89
CA SER A 256 32.21 8.29 -28.64
C SER A 256 30.94 8.25 -27.84
N SER A 257 29.75 8.09 -28.49
CA SER A 257 28.47 8.02 -27.82
C SER A 257 28.38 6.86 -26.83
N TYR A 258 27.83 7.11 -25.65
CA TYR A 258 27.51 6.09 -24.64
C TYR A 258 25.99 5.91 -24.47
N GLU A 259 25.20 6.58 -25.31
CA GLU A 259 23.75 6.47 -25.34
C GLU A 259 23.29 5.05 -25.72
N ARG A 260 22.04 4.72 -25.33
CA ARG A 260 21.39 3.43 -25.65
C ARG A 260 22.19 2.21 -25.21
N SER A 261 22.88 2.32 -24.07
CA SER A 261 23.72 1.25 -23.52
C SER A 261 23.19 0.77 -22.17
N CYS A 262 23.07 -0.55 -21.98
CA CYS A 262 22.78 -1.14 -20.66
C CYS A 262 23.81 -0.72 -19.60
N LYS A 263 25.05 -0.41 -19.99
CA LYS A 263 26.10 0.03 -19.06
C LYS A 263 25.81 1.40 -18.43
N THR A 264 25.06 2.28 -19.10
CA THR A 264 24.66 3.56 -18.54
C THR A 264 23.42 3.43 -17.63
N HIS A 265 22.71 2.30 -17.67
CA HIS A 265 21.48 2.11 -16.93
C HIS A 265 21.72 2.17 -15.40
N GLY A 266 22.60 1.33 -14.86
CA GLY A 266 22.70 1.08 -13.42
C GLY A 266 24.08 1.27 -12.78
N ALA A 267 24.99 2.02 -13.42
CA ALA A 267 26.31 2.30 -12.90
C ALA A 267 26.74 3.74 -13.15
N PRO A 268 27.62 4.32 -12.29
CA PRO A 268 28.26 5.59 -12.56
C PRO A 268 28.99 5.56 -13.91
N LEU A 269 29.03 6.68 -14.61
CA LEU A 269 29.74 6.79 -15.90
C LEU A 269 31.25 6.61 -15.73
N GLY A 270 31.82 7.15 -14.64
CA GLY A 270 33.21 6.97 -14.24
C GLY A 270 34.22 7.82 -15.03
N GLY A 271 35.28 8.24 -14.38
CA GLY A 271 36.49 8.82 -14.97
C GLY A 271 36.27 9.83 -16.08
N ASP A 272 36.94 9.59 -17.23
CA ASP A 272 36.86 10.50 -18.40
C ASP A 272 35.49 10.45 -19.08
N ALA A 273 34.76 9.33 -19.03
CA ALA A 273 33.41 9.25 -19.58
C ALA A 273 32.46 10.22 -18.85
N TYR A 274 32.53 10.30 -17.52
CA TYR A 274 31.79 11.28 -16.75
C TYR A 274 32.18 12.72 -17.13
N ARG A 275 33.47 13.02 -17.16
CA ARG A 275 33.96 14.37 -17.51
C ARG A 275 33.53 14.80 -18.91
N ASN A 276 33.69 13.91 -19.88
CA ASN A 276 33.25 14.16 -21.26
C ASN A 276 31.74 14.40 -21.34
N THR A 277 30.95 13.60 -20.62
CA THR A 277 29.48 13.75 -20.56
C THR A 277 29.08 15.11 -19.99
N ILE A 278 29.62 15.51 -18.82
CA ILE A 278 29.28 16.79 -18.20
C ILE A 278 29.65 17.96 -19.12
N THR A 279 30.84 17.90 -19.76
CA THR A 279 31.29 18.92 -20.72
C THR A 279 30.38 18.96 -21.95
N ASN A 280 29.99 17.79 -22.50
CA ASN A 280 29.08 17.69 -23.65
C ASN A 280 27.72 18.35 -23.38
N LEU A 281 27.21 18.20 -22.15
CA LEU A 281 25.96 18.82 -21.68
C LEU A 281 26.14 20.32 -21.30
N GLY A 282 27.36 20.87 -21.50
CA GLY A 282 27.65 22.29 -21.24
C GLY A 282 27.82 22.62 -19.76
N GLY A 283 28.16 21.64 -18.91
CA GLY A 283 28.53 21.83 -17.51
C GLY A 283 30.03 21.85 -17.27
N ASN A 284 30.41 22.16 -16.03
CA ASN A 284 31.80 22.05 -15.56
C ASN A 284 31.96 20.75 -14.75
N PRO A 285 32.74 19.75 -15.19
CA PRO A 285 32.90 18.50 -14.48
C PRO A 285 33.56 18.62 -13.09
N ASP A 286 34.26 19.73 -12.82
CA ASP A 286 34.89 20.00 -11.52
C ASP A 286 33.90 20.70 -10.56
N GLU A 287 32.87 21.37 -11.07
CA GLU A 287 31.80 22.02 -10.33
C GLU A 287 30.43 21.71 -10.91
N PRO A 288 29.96 20.42 -10.87
CA PRO A 288 28.76 19.99 -11.59
C PRO A 288 27.46 20.37 -10.87
N PHE A 289 27.50 20.62 -9.55
CA PHE A 289 26.32 20.94 -8.75
C PHE A 289 26.00 22.45 -8.84
N VAL A 290 25.47 22.84 -10.01
CA VAL A 290 25.10 24.23 -10.31
C VAL A 290 23.75 24.27 -11.01
N VAL A 291 22.89 25.20 -10.63
CA VAL A 291 21.70 25.55 -11.42
C VAL A 291 22.11 26.71 -12.35
N PHE A 292 21.94 26.54 -13.65
CA PHE A 292 22.26 27.56 -14.62
C PHE A 292 21.36 28.80 -14.46
N PRO A 293 21.90 30.03 -14.63
CA PRO A 293 21.10 31.23 -14.40
C PRO A 293 19.83 31.34 -15.20
N GLU A 294 19.83 30.89 -16.46
CA GLU A 294 18.66 30.86 -17.33
C GLU A 294 17.61 29.80 -16.87
N VAL A 295 18.07 28.70 -16.26
CA VAL A 295 17.20 27.67 -15.68
C VAL A 295 16.60 28.17 -14.36
N ALA A 296 17.40 28.81 -13.51
CA ALA A 296 16.89 29.43 -12.29
C ALA A 296 15.80 30.46 -12.61
N SER A 297 16.03 31.31 -13.60
CA SER A 297 15.04 32.31 -14.02
C SER A 297 13.75 31.70 -14.57
N LEU A 298 13.86 30.58 -15.29
CA LEU A 298 12.70 29.82 -15.80
C LEU A 298 11.82 29.33 -14.64
N TYR A 299 12.42 28.67 -13.64
CA TYR A 299 11.69 28.12 -12.50
C TYR A 299 11.19 29.19 -11.54
N GLU A 300 11.92 30.27 -11.32
CA GLU A 300 11.42 31.43 -10.57
C GLU A 300 10.14 32.01 -11.21
N ALA A 301 10.15 32.17 -12.54
CA ALA A 301 8.97 32.63 -13.27
C ALA A 301 7.79 31.65 -13.15
N ARG A 302 8.08 30.33 -13.22
CA ARG A 302 7.06 29.31 -13.06
C ARG A 302 6.45 29.28 -11.66
N LEU A 303 7.27 29.37 -10.62
CA LEU A 303 6.77 29.41 -9.24
C LEU A 303 5.86 30.62 -9.00
N LYS A 304 6.22 31.78 -9.54
CA LYS A 304 5.38 32.99 -9.48
C LYS A 304 4.06 32.84 -10.26
N GLU A 305 4.09 32.19 -11.41
CA GLU A 305 2.88 31.85 -12.18
C GLU A 305 1.96 30.91 -11.35
N LEU A 306 2.54 29.87 -10.73
CA LEU A 306 1.80 28.93 -9.89
C LEU A 306 1.17 29.58 -8.66
N GLU A 307 1.82 30.58 -8.05
CA GLU A 307 1.22 31.38 -6.97
C GLU A 307 -0.06 32.10 -7.46
N GLY A 308 -0.05 32.61 -8.68
CA GLY A 308 -1.24 33.21 -9.29
C GLY A 308 -2.36 32.20 -9.55
N ILE A 309 -2.03 31.07 -10.17
CA ILE A 309 -2.97 29.99 -10.48
C ILE A 309 -3.61 29.45 -9.19
N THR A 310 -2.79 29.15 -8.20
CA THR A 310 -3.28 28.57 -6.93
C THR A 310 -4.07 29.57 -6.10
N ALA A 311 -3.74 30.86 -6.15
CA ALA A 311 -4.54 31.91 -5.49
C ALA A 311 -5.99 31.96 -6.05
N GLU A 312 -6.17 31.77 -7.36
CA GLU A 312 -7.52 31.69 -7.94
C GLU A 312 -8.23 30.40 -7.55
N ARG A 313 -7.54 29.26 -7.51
CA ARG A 313 -8.10 27.99 -7.05
C ARG A 313 -8.53 28.07 -5.58
N PHE A 314 -7.76 28.71 -4.72
CA PHE A 314 -8.11 28.92 -3.30
C PHE A 314 -9.36 29.82 -3.16
N LYS A 315 -9.53 30.84 -3.99
CA LYS A 315 -10.76 31.65 -3.99
C LYS A 315 -12.00 30.84 -4.39
N GLU A 316 -11.86 29.97 -5.42
CA GLU A 316 -12.95 29.08 -5.83
C GLU A 316 -13.30 28.08 -4.72
N GLU A 317 -12.30 27.53 -4.06
CA GLU A 317 -12.48 26.59 -2.96
C GLU A 317 -13.14 27.28 -1.74
N GLU A 318 -12.70 28.50 -1.40
CA GLU A 318 -13.32 29.31 -0.34
C GLU A 318 -14.77 29.66 -0.68
N ALA A 319 -15.05 30.02 -1.93
CA ALA A 319 -16.41 30.32 -2.38
C ALA A 319 -17.32 29.07 -2.30
N TRP A 320 -16.78 27.90 -2.70
CA TRP A 320 -17.48 26.62 -2.55
C TRP A 320 -17.72 26.29 -1.07
N ALA A 321 -16.72 26.46 -0.20
CA ALA A 321 -16.79 26.17 1.21
C ALA A 321 -17.84 27.05 1.93
N LYS A 322 -17.95 28.33 1.56
CA LYS A 322 -18.99 29.22 2.08
C LYS A 322 -20.41 28.77 1.72
N GLN A 323 -20.59 28.19 0.53
CA GLN A 323 -21.89 27.67 0.06
C GLN A 323 -22.18 26.26 0.60
N ASN A 324 -21.15 25.51 1.01
CA ASN A 324 -21.22 24.11 1.41
C ASN A 324 -20.50 23.86 2.74
N ALA A 325 -20.79 24.69 3.76
CA ALA A 325 -20.02 24.71 5.01
C ALA A 325 -19.93 23.34 5.71
N GLU A 326 -21.01 22.55 5.70
CA GLU A 326 -21.03 21.22 6.28
C GLU A 326 -20.09 20.25 5.53
N LYS A 327 -20.17 20.24 4.18
CA LYS A 327 -19.29 19.40 3.35
C LYS A 327 -17.83 19.84 3.45
N ALA A 328 -17.57 21.13 3.57
CA ALA A 328 -16.22 21.65 3.75
C ALA A 328 -15.62 21.22 5.09
N ALA A 329 -16.39 21.28 6.18
CA ALA A 329 -15.98 20.78 7.48
C ALA A 329 -15.73 19.27 7.45
N GLN A 330 -16.62 18.50 6.82
CA GLN A 330 -16.47 17.05 6.63
C GLN A 330 -15.21 16.70 5.83
N LEU A 331 -14.97 17.40 4.74
CA LEU A 331 -13.78 17.19 3.89
C LEU A 331 -12.49 17.46 4.66
N LYS A 332 -12.45 18.53 5.46
CA LYS A 332 -11.32 18.84 6.33
C LYS A 332 -11.05 17.71 7.34
N ASP A 333 -12.10 17.13 7.92
CA ASP A 333 -11.96 15.99 8.84
C ASP A 333 -11.46 14.74 8.11
N TRP A 334 -11.91 14.50 6.86
CA TRP A 334 -11.44 13.38 6.05
C TRP A 334 -9.94 13.46 5.76
N PHE A 335 -9.43 14.63 5.33
CA PHE A 335 -7.99 14.82 5.09
C PHE A 335 -7.17 14.80 6.38
N ALA A 336 -7.77 15.19 7.51
CA ALA A 336 -7.13 15.06 8.82
C ALA A 336 -7.14 13.62 9.37
N GLY A 337 -7.71 12.65 8.63
CA GLY A 337 -7.82 11.25 9.06
C GLY A 337 -8.76 11.05 10.27
N LYS A 338 -9.65 12.01 10.53
CA LYS A 338 -10.61 11.89 11.64
C LYS A 338 -11.76 10.97 11.25
N LEU A 339 -12.03 10.00 12.09
CA LEU A 339 -13.21 9.16 11.98
C LEU A 339 -14.45 9.89 12.51
N PRO A 340 -15.63 9.71 11.89
CA PRO A 340 -16.88 10.06 12.52
C PRO A 340 -17.11 9.20 13.78
N ALA A 341 -18.07 9.61 14.61
CA ALA A 341 -18.54 8.74 15.69
C ALA A 341 -19.23 7.52 15.08
N ILE A 342 -18.68 6.33 15.34
CA ILE A 342 -19.21 5.05 14.84
C ILE A 342 -19.89 4.35 16.03
N ASP A 343 -21.17 4.01 15.85
CA ASP A 343 -21.97 3.33 16.87
C ASP A 343 -21.77 1.81 16.82
N TRP A 344 -20.58 1.38 17.30
CA TRP A 344 -20.19 -0.03 17.33
C TRP A 344 -21.13 -0.90 18.17
N ASP A 345 -21.73 -0.33 19.23
CA ASP A 345 -22.63 -1.04 20.13
C ASP A 345 -24.00 -1.35 19.48
N SER A 346 -24.34 -0.65 18.40
CA SER A 346 -25.57 -0.94 17.63
C SER A 346 -25.49 -2.24 16.82
N ILE A 347 -24.30 -2.82 16.64
CA ILE A 347 -24.13 -4.03 15.85
C ILE A 347 -24.68 -5.24 16.61
N GLN A 348 -25.72 -5.83 16.07
CA GLN A 348 -26.28 -7.09 16.56
C GLN A 348 -25.62 -8.25 15.78
N GLN A 349 -24.57 -8.84 16.35
CA GLN A 349 -23.94 -10.02 15.76
C GLN A 349 -24.85 -11.24 15.88
N LYS A 350 -24.91 -12.05 14.83
CA LYS A 350 -25.62 -13.32 14.86
C LYS A 350 -24.85 -14.32 15.72
N PRO A 351 -25.50 -14.96 16.71
CA PRO A 351 -24.82 -15.93 17.57
C PRO A 351 -24.25 -17.12 16.78
N ASN A 352 -23.09 -17.61 17.20
CA ASN A 352 -22.45 -18.80 16.66
C ASN A 352 -22.30 -18.76 15.12
N ASP A 353 -21.82 -17.64 14.58
CA ASP A 353 -21.65 -17.46 13.13
C ASP A 353 -20.16 -17.34 12.75
N ALA A 354 -19.89 -17.39 11.45
CA ALA A 354 -18.54 -17.16 10.92
C ALA A 354 -18.10 -15.72 11.12
N THR A 355 -16.84 -15.50 11.48
CA THR A 355 -16.34 -14.12 11.69
C THR A 355 -16.32 -13.28 10.40
N ARG A 356 -16.27 -13.90 9.20
CA ARG A 356 -16.50 -13.16 7.95
C ARG A 356 -17.92 -12.58 7.84
N ASN A 357 -18.94 -13.28 8.37
CA ASN A 357 -20.32 -12.76 8.41
C ASN A 357 -20.44 -11.63 9.44
N ALA A 358 -19.78 -11.76 10.59
CA ALA A 358 -19.68 -10.69 11.59
C ALA A 358 -18.98 -9.45 11.00
N SER A 359 -17.93 -9.62 10.20
CA SER A 359 -17.27 -8.56 9.44
C SER A 359 -18.22 -7.89 8.45
N SER A 360 -19.09 -8.65 7.78
CA SER A 360 -20.13 -8.11 6.89
C SER A 360 -21.09 -7.18 7.64
N ALA A 361 -21.46 -7.51 8.86
CA ALA A 361 -22.30 -6.63 9.71
C ALA A 361 -21.57 -5.31 10.06
N CYS A 362 -20.28 -5.39 10.37
CA CYS A 362 -19.44 -4.20 10.59
C CYS A 362 -19.37 -3.33 9.32
N LEU A 363 -19.12 -3.92 8.16
CA LEU A 363 -19.07 -3.21 6.88
C LEU A 363 -20.42 -2.59 6.52
N THR A 364 -21.52 -3.24 6.88
CA THR A 364 -22.89 -2.68 6.70
C THR A 364 -23.09 -1.40 7.52
N LEU A 365 -22.56 -1.34 8.74
CA LEU A 365 -22.58 -0.13 9.57
C LEU A 365 -21.65 0.94 8.97
N LEU A 366 -20.42 0.56 8.63
CA LEU A 366 -19.42 1.48 8.10
C LEU A 366 -19.90 2.16 6.80
N ALA A 367 -20.59 1.45 5.92
CA ALA A 367 -21.17 2.02 4.70
C ALA A 367 -22.15 3.17 4.99
N LYS A 368 -22.85 3.14 6.13
CA LYS A 368 -23.80 4.17 6.54
C LYS A 368 -23.14 5.35 7.26
N GLN A 369 -22.08 5.10 8.02
CA GLN A 369 -21.51 6.07 8.95
C GLN A 369 -20.16 6.66 8.49
N VAL A 370 -19.48 6.02 7.52
CA VAL A 370 -18.17 6.45 7.01
C VAL A 370 -18.25 6.74 5.50
N PRO A 371 -18.77 7.91 5.11
CA PRO A 371 -19.12 8.22 3.72
C PRO A 371 -17.92 8.35 2.78
N ASN A 372 -16.70 8.50 3.32
CA ASN A 372 -15.44 8.55 2.57
C ASN A 372 -14.70 7.20 2.51
N MET A 373 -15.37 6.10 2.87
CA MET A 373 -14.77 4.77 2.79
C MET A 373 -15.04 4.14 1.42
N ILE A 374 -14.00 3.50 0.88
CA ILE A 374 -14.06 2.66 -0.32
C ILE A 374 -13.63 1.24 0.07
N VAL A 375 -14.46 0.27 -0.27
CA VAL A 375 -14.17 -1.14 -0.09
C VAL A 375 -13.98 -1.79 -1.45
N SER A 376 -13.03 -2.71 -1.57
CA SER A 376 -12.76 -3.44 -2.81
C SER A 376 -12.69 -4.94 -2.56
N SER A 377 -12.97 -5.74 -3.59
CA SER A 377 -12.77 -7.18 -3.56
C SER A 377 -12.20 -7.68 -4.89
N ALA A 378 -11.41 -8.76 -4.80
CA ALA A 378 -10.83 -9.44 -5.95
C ALA A 378 -11.79 -10.50 -6.53
N ASP A 379 -13.00 -10.05 -6.91
CA ASP A 379 -14.10 -10.89 -7.45
C ASP A 379 -14.67 -11.92 -6.46
N LEU A 380 -14.50 -11.69 -5.16
CA LEU A 380 -14.89 -12.64 -4.10
C LEU A 380 -15.89 -12.04 -3.08
N CYS A 381 -16.45 -10.86 -3.33
CA CYS A 381 -17.19 -10.07 -2.32
C CYS A 381 -18.37 -10.82 -1.70
N ASN A 382 -19.04 -11.70 -2.43
CA ASN A 382 -20.12 -12.54 -1.92
C ASN A 382 -19.62 -13.69 -1.02
N SER A 383 -18.35 -14.05 -1.11
CA SER A 383 -17.72 -15.13 -0.32
C SER A 383 -16.85 -14.58 0.80
N ASP A 384 -15.99 -13.59 0.54
CA ASP A 384 -15.19 -12.91 1.57
C ASP A 384 -16.06 -11.98 2.45
N LYS A 385 -17.31 -11.76 2.05
CA LYS A 385 -18.34 -10.98 2.75
C LYS A 385 -18.08 -9.46 2.79
N THR A 386 -17.20 -8.96 1.95
CA THR A 386 -17.05 -7.50 1.75
C THR A 386 -18.30 -6.88 1.10
N ASP A 387 -19.18 -7.68 0.48
CA ASP A 387 -20.49 -7.27 -0.01
C ASP A 387 -21.41 -6.70 1.09
N GLY A 388 -21.07 -6.89 2.37
CA GLY A 388 -21.70 -6.21 3.49
C GLY A 388 -21.70 -4.68 3.33
N PHE A 389 -20.67 -4.13 2.71
CA PHE A 389 -20.61 -2.69 2.42
C PHE A 389 -21.66 -2.26 1.39
N ILE A 390 -21.89 -3.09 0.36
CA ILE A 390 -22.98 -2.87 -0.63
C ILE A 390 -24.36 -3.00 0.06
N LYS A 391 -24.54 -4.01 0.90
CA LYS A 391 -25.77 -4.21 1.68
C LYS A 391 -26.06 -3.04 2.63
N GLY A 392 -25.03 -2.34 3.08
CA GLY A 392 -25.12 -1.12 3.89
C GLY A 392 -25.55 0.13 3.13
N GLY A 393 -25.64 0.05 1.78
CA GLY A 393 -26.11 1.13 0.91
C GLY A 393 -25.03 1.69 -0.02
N ALA A 394 -23.80 1.19 0.01
CA ALA A 394 -22.80 1.57 -0.97
C ALA A 394 -23.15 1.00 -2.35
N SER A 395 -22.88 1.77 -3.40
CA SER A 395 -22.98 1.31 -4.79
C SER A 395 -21.61 1.05 -5.39
N VAL A 396 -21.59 0.32 -6.51
CA VAL A 396 -20.35 0.04 -7.23
C VAL A 396 -19.83 1.30 -7.91
N ILE A 397 -18.53 1.54 -7.82
CA ILE A 397 -17.82 2.59 -8.57
C ILE A 397 -17.79 2.19 -10.05
N SER A 398 -18.25 3.08 -10.89
CA SER A 398 -18.27 2.89 -12.34
C SER A 398 -17.99 4.22 -13.03
N ARG A 399 -17.84 4.16 -14.36
CA ARG A 399 -17.69 5.34 -15.22
C ARG A 399 -18.81 6.37 -15.04
N ASP A 400 -20.04 5.90 -14.75
CA ASP A 400 -21.22 6.74 -14.57
C ASP A 400 -21.51 7.05 -13.10
N ASN A 401 -20.74 6.46 -12.16
CA ASN A 401 -20.95 6.59 -10.72
C ASN A 401 -19.63 6.53 -9.94
N TYR A 402 -18.84 7.58 -10.00
CA TYR A 402 -17.64 7.68 -9.19
C TYR A 402 -17.90 7.86 -7.69
N GLY A 403 -19.11 8.28 -7.29
CA GLY A 403 -19.52 8.41 -5.90
C GLY A 403 -19.88 7.09 -5.22
N GLY A 404 -19.82 5.95 -5.90
CA GLY A 404 -19.97 4.63 -5.31
C GLY A 404 -18.85 4.33 -4.33
N GLY A 405 -19.16 3.54 -3.30
CA GLY A 405 -18.19 3.17 -2.26
C GLY A 405 -17.56 1.80 -2.47
N PHE A 406 -17.88 1.07 -3.54
CA PHE A 406 -17.39 -0.29 -3.76
C PHE A 406 -16.67 -0.44 -5.11
N LEU A 407 -15.41 -0.84 -5.07
CA LEU A 407 -14.61 -1.09 -6.26
C LEU A 407 -14.53 -2.59 -6.57
N GLN A 408 -15.10 -3.01 -7.69
CA GLN A 408 -14.90 -4.36 -8.23
C GLN A 408 -13.57 -4.41 -8.98
N ALA A 409 -12.53 -4.90 -8.32
CA ALA A 409 -11.18 -4.93 -8.89
C ALA A 409 -10.98 -6.06 -9.92
N GLY A 410 -11.81 -7.11 -9.87
CA GLY A 410 -11.59 -8.37 -10.58
C GLY A 410 -10.49 -9.20 -9.92
N VAL A 411 -10.16 -10.35 -10.48
CA VAL A 411 -9.13 -11.25 -9.95
C VAL A 411 -7.74 -10.66 -10.18
N ALA A 412 -7.34 -9.75 -9.30
CA ALA A 412 -6.08 -8.99 -9.38
C ALA A 412 -5.73 -8.43 -7.99
N GLU A 413 -5.33 -9.28 -7.06
CA GLU A 413 -5.14 -8.95 -5.64
C GLU A 413 -4.06 -7.87 -5.43
N LEU A 414 -2.92 -7.99 -6.12
CA LEU A 414 -1.83 -7.02 -6.02
C LEU A 414 -2.26 -5.64 -6.56
N THR A 415 -2.92 -5.62 -7.72
CA THR A 415 -3.45 -4.37 -8.30
C THR A 415 -4.47 -3.72 -7.37
N MET A 416 -5.40 -4.51 -6.83
CA MET A 416 -6.42 -4.05 -5.89
C MET A 416 -5.78 -3.40 -4.65
N ALA A 417 -4.81 -4.08 -4.04
CA ALA A 417 -4.11 -3.59 -2.87
C ALA A 417 -3.36 -2.29 -3.18
N CYS A 418 -2.65 -2.21 -4.31
CA CYS A 418 -1.94 -1.00 -4.72
C CYS A 418 -2.90 0.14 -5.06
N CYS A 419 -4.04 -0.11 -5.70
CA CYS A 419 -5.07 0.93 -5.89
C CYS A 419 -5.58 1.47 -4.54
N CYS A 420 -5.82 0.60 -3.54
CA CYS A 420 -6.22 1.02 -2.20
C CYS A 420 -5.14 1.87 -1.52
N ILE A 421 -3.86 1.50 -1.66
CA ILE A 421 -2.73 2.32 -1.20
C ILE A 421 -2.76 3.69 -1.89
N GLY A 422 -2.91 3.73 -3.21
CA GLY A 422 -2.95 4.96 -3.99
C GLY A 422 -4.10 5.88 -3.62
N MET A 423 -5.30 5.32 -3.35
CA MET A 423 -6.44 6.09 -2.84
C MET A 423 -6.10 6.76 -1.51
N MET A 424 -5.42 6.06 -0.61
CA MET A 424 -5.06 6.60 0.70
C MET A 424 -3.86 7.56 0.63
N LEU A 425 -2.92 7.37 -0.29
CA LEU A 425 -1.84 8.34 -0.57
C LEU A 425 -2.40 9.66 -1.11
N HIS A 426 -3.50 9.62 -1.86
CA HIS A 426 -4.22 10.82 -2.25
C HIS A 426 -4.73 11.59 -1.03
N GLY A 427 -5.22 10.88 -0.02
CA GLY A 427 -5.85 11.44 1.16
C GLY A 427 -7.37 11.63 1.02
N GLY A 428 -8.03 11.92 2.13
CA GLY A 428 -9.47 12.15 2.19
C GLY A 428 -10.34 10.88 2.09
N VAL A 429 -9.76 9.71 1.84
CA VAL A 429 -10.45 8.41 1.71
C VAL A 429 -9.89 7.39 2.68
N ILE A 430 -10.73 6.45 3.10
CA ILE A 430 -10.34 5.25 3.84
C ILE A 430 -10.56 4.06 2.92
N ALA A 431 -9.54 3.22 2.72
CA ALA A 431 -9.62 2.08 1.82
C ALA A 431 -9.50 0.75 2.56
N ALA A 432 -10.37 -0.19 2.17
CA ALA A 432 -10.29 -1.60 2.57
C ALA A 432 -10.37 -2.50 1.35
N CYS A 433 -9.67 -3.65 1.39
CA CYS A 433 -9.73 -4.62 0.31
C CYS A 433 -9.77 -6.05 0.84
N GLY A 434 -10.59 -6.89 0.19
CA GLY A 434 -10.87 -8.25 0.61
C GLY A 434 -10.51 -9.30 -0.43
N THR A 435 -10.08 -10.47 0.08
CA THR A 435 -9.87 -11.71 -0.67
C THR A 435 -9.83 -12.89 0.32
N PHE A 436 -9.54 -14.11 -0.14
CA PHE A 436 -9.25 -15.24 0.73
C PHE A 436 -7.83 -15.13 1.29
N PHE A 437 -7.62 -15.62 2.50
CA PHE A 437 -6.36 -15.40 3.20
C PHE A 437 -5.15 -16.04 2.48
N VAL A 438 -5.29 -17.20 1.87
CA VAL A 438 -4.22 -17.81 1.08
C VAL A 438 -3.73 -16.89 -0.05
N PHE A 439 -4.62 -16.10 -0.65
CA PHE A 439 -4.29 -15.16 -1.73
C PHE A 439 -3.66 -13.85 -1.23
N SER A 440 -3.48 -13.69 0.09
CA SER A 440 -2.59 -12.65 0.64
C SER A 440 -1.16 -12.80 0.11
N ASP A 441 -0.78 -13.99 -0.37
CA ASP A 441 0.51 -14.23 -1.04
C ASP A 441 0.73 -13.34 -2.26
N TYR A 442 -0.32 -13.11 -3.05
CA TYR A 442 -0.27 -12.16 -4.17
C TYR A 442 -0.16 -10.69 -3.71
N MET A 443 -0.58 -10.37 -2.47
CA MET A 443 -0.61 -9.00 -1.95
C MET A 443 0.65 -8.60 -1.17
N LYS A 444 1.55 -9.53 -0.84
CA LYS A 444 2.70 -9.28 0.04
C LYS A 444 3.57 -8.08 -0.36
N PRO A 445 3.91 -7.86 -1.64
CA PRO A 445 4.66 -6.67 -2.04
C PRO A 445 3.93 -5.36 -1.68
N ALA A 446 2.60 -5.31 -1.88
CA ALA A 446 1.78 -4.16 -1.53
C ALA A 446 1.67 -3.96 -0.01
N ILE A 447 1.47 -5.04 0.76
CA ILE A 447 1.43 -4.99 2.23
C ILE A 447 2.73 -4.41 2.77
N ARG A 448 3.88 -4.86 2.25
CA ARG A 448 5.19 -4.34 2.61
C ARG A 448 5.32 -2.84 2.32
N MET A 449 4.86 -2.40 1.16
CA MET A 449 4.92 -0.97 0.79
C MET A 449 3.95 -0.13 1.61
N ALA A 450 2.75 -0.62 1.91
CA ALA A 450 1.82 0.05 2.81
C ALA A 450 2.44 0.24 4.21
N ALA A 451 3.11 -0.79 4.73
CA ALA A 451 3.81 -0.74 6.02
C ALA A 451 4.98 0.25 6.00
N LEU A 452 5.80 0.25 4.95
CA LEU A 452 6.93 1.16 4.77
C LEU A 452 6.47 2.61 4.71
N MET A 453 5.45 2.90 3.91
CA MET A 453 4.87 4.23 3.75
C MET A 453 3.91 4.62 4.88
N GLN A 454 3.65 3.71 5.83
CA GLN A 454 2.71 3.91 6.95
C GLN A 454 1.28 4.25 6.49
N VAL A 455 0.85 3.66 5.37
CA VAL A 455 -0.48 3.86 4.79
C VAL A 455 -1.48 2.89 5.44
N PRO A 456 -2.51 3.36 6.16
CA PRO A 456 -3.37 2.53 7.00
C PRO A 456 -4.50 1.81 6.23
N VAL A 457 -4.18 1.11 5.13
CA VAL A 457 -5.11 0.25 4.39
C VAL A 457 -5.63 -0.87 5.30
N LYS A 458 -6.91 -1.24 5.14
CA LYS A 458 -7.54 -2.35 5.85
C LYS A 458 -7.61 -3.57 4.94
N PHE A 459 -6.74 -4.56 5.20
CA PHE A 459 -6.76 -5.85 4.52
C PHE A 459 -7.75 -6.77 5.22
N VAL A 460 -8.71 -7.31 4.47
CA VAL A 460 -9.79 -8.15 4.99
C VAL A 460 -9.70 -9.53 4.34
N TRP A 461 -9.23 -10.51 5.11
CA TRP A 461 -8.99 -11.86 4.60
C TRP A 461 -9.90 -12.88 5.27
N SER A 462 -10.79 -13.46 4.49
CA SER A 462 -11.60 -14.59 4.92
C SER A 462 -10.94 -15.92 4.59
N HIS A 463 -11.55 -17.04 5.04
CA HIS A 463 -11.01 -18.39 4.81
C HIS A 463 -9.65 -18.56 5.51
N ASP A 464 -9.66 -18.36 6.82
CA ASP A 464 -8.49 -18.14 7.68
C ASP A 464 -7.53 -19.31 7.83
N ALA A 465 -7.98 -20.56 7.59
CA ALA A 465 -7.19 -21.77 7.84
C ALA A 465 -7.75 -23.01 7.10
N PHE A 466 -7.26 -24.20 7.43
CA PHE A 466 -7.65 -25.49 6.81
C PHE A 466 -9.16 -25.78 6.84
N ARG A 467 -9.93 -25.14 7.73
CA ARG A 467 -11.40 -25.23 7.76
C ARG A 467 -12.10 -24.59 6.56
N VAL A 468 -11.36 -24.13 5.56
CA VAL A 468 -11.86 -23.91 4.20
C VAL A 468 -12.50 -25.17 3.67
N GLY A 469 -11.89 -26.32 3.95
CA GLY A 469 -12.52 -27.62 3.82
C GLY A 469 -12.40 -28.20 2.43
N GLU A 470 -13.51 -28.30 1.70
CA GLU A 470 -13.63 -29.07 0.46
C GLU A 470 -12.76 -28.50 -0.68
N ASP A 471 -12.43 -27.21 -0.67
CA ASP A 471 -11.55 -26.58 -1.67
C ASP A 471 -10.09 -27.08 -1.56
N GLY A 472 -9.69 -27.55 -0.38
CA GLY A 472 -8.44 -28.26 -0.13
C GLY A 472 -7.18 -27.39 -0.11
N PRO A 473 -5.99 -28.01 -0.23
CA PRO A 473 -4.69 -27.38 0.07
C PRO A 473 -4.39 -26.10 -0.70
N THR A 474 -4.92 -25.93 -1.90
CA THR A 474 -4.70 -24.72 -2.72
C THR A 474 -5.40 -23.49 -2.17
N HIS A 475 -6.36 -23.67 -1.27
CA HIS A 475 -7.17 -22.61 -0.66
C HIS A 475 -7.01 -22.53 0.87
N GLU A 476 -6.28 -23.45 1.46
CA GLU A 476 -6.08 -23.58 2.90
C GLU A 476 -4.79 -22.89 3.34
N PRO A 477 -4.85 -21.73 4.00
CA PRO A 477 -3.66 -21.07 4.56
C PRO A 477 -3.07 -21.94 5.69
N VAL A 478 -1.76 -22.08 5.68
CA VAL A 478 -0.98 -22.75 6.74
C VAL A 478 0.16 -21.84 7.21
N GLU A 479 1.00 -21.39 6.28
CA GLU A 479 2.15 -20.54 6.54
C GLU A 479 1.83 -19.05 6.47
N GLN A 480 0.70 -18.65 5.89
CA GLN A 480 0.36 -17.24 5.66
C GLN A 480 0.27 -16.45 6.97
N GLU A 481 -0.33 -17.02 8.02
CA GLU A 481 -0.41 -16.32 9.31
C GLU A 481 1.00 -16.05 9.88
N ALA A 482 1.90 -17.03 9.85
CA ALA A 482 3.28 -16.86 10.30
C ALA A 482 3.99 -15.73 9.54
N GLN A 483 3.84 -15.71 8.21
CA GLN A 483 4.45 -14.69 7.34
C GLN A 483 3.91 -13.28 7.64
N ILE A 484 2.61 -13.14 7.83
CA ILE A 484 1.97 -11.85 8.14
C ILE A 484 2.36 -11.37 9.54
N ARG A 485 2.44 -12.28 10.53
CA ARG A 485 2.86 -11.93 11.89
C ARG A 485 4.34 -11.53 11.99
N LEU A 486 5.20 -11.90 11.03
CA LEU A 486 6.55 -11.33 10.94
C LEU A 486 6.52 -9.81 10.72
N MET A 487 5.58 -9.31 9.92
CA MET A 487 5.39 -7.87 9.72
C MET A 487 4.90 -7.16 11.00
N GLU A 488 4.08 -7.84 11.81
CA GLU A 488 3.62 -7.34 13.11
C GLU A 488 4.80 -7.17 14.10
N LYS A 489 5.84 -8.00 14.01
CA LYS A 489 7.04 -7.95 14.88
C LYS A 489 8.07 -6.92 14.44
N MET A 490 7.97 -6.42 13.20
CA MET A 490 8.87 -5.41 12.67
C MET A 490 8.36 -4.00 12.98
N LYS A 491 9.26 -3.09 13.33
CA LYS A 491 8.91 -1.68 13.54
C LYS A 491 9.04 -0.89 12.23
N ASN A 492 8.09 0.02 12.01
CA ASN A 492 8.20 1.02 10.96
C ASN A 492 9.14 2.17 11.39
N HIS A 493 9.38 3.13 10.51
CA HIS A 493 10.29 4.26 10.79
C HIS A 493 9.81 5.18 11.94
N SER A 494 8.52 5.13 12.30
CA SER A 494 7.98 5.82 13.48
C SER A 494 8.10 5.01 14.78
N GLY A 495 8.76 3.85 14.76
CA GLY A 495 8.96 2.98 15.93
C GLY A 495 7.72 2.16 16.33
N ARG A 496 6.65 2.15 15.54
CA ARG A 496 5.43 1.37 15.79
C ARG A 496 5.48 0.04 15.05
N ASN A 497 4.59 -0.89 15.41
CA ASN A 497 4.44 -2.14 14.65
C ASN A 497 4.08 -1.82 13.19
N SER A 498 4.78 -2.47 12.25
CA SER A 498 4.62 -2.22 10.82
C SER A 498 3.24 -2.63 10.28
N LEU A 499 2.58 -3.57 10.97
CA LEU A 499 1.27 -4.09 10.63
C LEU A 499 0.49 -4.43 11.91
N LEU A 500 -0.79 -4.08 11.96
CA LEU A 500 -1.71 -4.54 12.99
C LEU A 500 -2.41 -5.80 12.49
N VAL A 501 -2.15 -6.95 13.12
CA VAL A 501 -2.76 -8.24 12.75
C VAL A 501 -3.80 -8.63 13.77
N LEU A 502 -5.02 -8.94 13.31
CA LEU A 502 -6.20 -9.22 14.13
C LEU A 502 -6.89 -10.49 13.66
N ARG A 503 -6.97 -11.51 14.51
CA ARG A 503 -7.69 -12.77 14.24
C ARG A 503 -8.70 -13.03 15.35
N PRO A 504 -9.95 -12.51 15.19
CA PRO A 504 -10.98 -12.56 16.22
C PRO A 504 -11.54 -13.98 16.44
N ALA A 505 -11.93 -14.28 17.69
CA ALA A 505 -12.44 -15.59 18.09
C ALA A 505 -13.95 -15.76 17.96
N ASP A 506 -14.71 -14.67 17.83
CA ASP A 506 -16.17 -14.68 17.67
C ASP A 506 -16.72 -13.40 17.02
N GLY A 507 -18.04 -13.27 16.95
CA GLY A 507 -18.70 -12.11 16.36
C GLY A 507 -18.43 -10.81 17.12
N LYS A 508 -18.41 -10.82 18.46
CA LYS A 508 -18.10 -9.63 19.29
C LYS A 508 -16.65 -9.20 19.11
N ALA A 509 -15.70 -10.16 19.18
CA ALA A 509 -14.29 -9.89 18.93
C ALA A 509 -14.09 -9.30 17.53
N THR A 510 -14.84 -9.74 16.52
CA THR A 510 -14.79 -9.20 15.16
C THR A 510 -15.20 -7.72 15.14
N THR A 511 -16.23 -7.34 15.87
CA THR A 511 -16.65 -5.93 16.00
C THR A 511 -15.52 -5.07 16.57
N TRP A 512 -14.90 -5.53 17.65
CA TRP A 512 -13.81 -4.79 18.30
C TRP A 512 -12.53 -4.77 17.49
N CYS A 513 -12.23 -5.84 16.75
CA CYS A 513 -11.14 -5.86 15.80
C CYS A 513 -11.34 -4.85 14.66
N TRP A 514 -12.56 -4.69 14.15
CA TRP A 514 -12.88 -3.65 13.17
C TRP A 514 -12.71 -2.25 13.75
N LYS A 515 -13.16 -2.02 15.00
CA LYS A 515 -12.93 -0.75 15.68
C LYS A 515 -11.45 -0.42 15.79
N LEU A 516 -10.63 -1.36 16.26
CA LEU A 516 -9.16 -1.21 16.33
C LEU A 516 -8.54 -0.95 14.96
N ALA A 517 -8.96 -1.68 13.93
CA ALA A 517 -8.48 -1.47 12.57
C ALA A 517 -8.82 -0.08 12.05
N MET A 518 -10.03 0.42 12.29
CA MET A 518 -10.42 1.77 11.88
C MET A 518 -9.65 2.85 12.63
N GLU A 519 -9.43 2.69 13.93
CA GLU A 519 -8.66 3.62 14.78
C GLU A 519 -7.15 3.60 14.48
N ASN A 520 -6.64 2.53 13.88
CA ASN A 520 -5.23 2.45 13.47
C ASN A 520 -4.98 3.30 12.21
N THR A 521 -4.37 4.47 12.40
CA THR A 521 -4.03 5.44 11.34
C THR A 521 -2.54 5.49 11.00
N GLN A 522 -1.71 4.64 11.63
CA GLN A 522 -0.24 4.74 11.55
C GLN A 522 0.43 3.54 10.86
N SER A 523 -0.34 2.53 10.54
CA SER A 523 0.12 1.33 9.82
C SER A 523 -1.08 0.62 9.20
N PRO A 524 -0.87 -0.24 8.20
CA PRO A 524 -1.95 -1.09 7.69
C PRO A 524 -2.47 -2.03 8.76
N SER A 525 -3.73 -2.48 8.59
CA SER A 525 -4.36 -3.46 9.46
C SER A 525 -4.80 -4.68 8.67
N ALA A 526 -4.66 -5.87 9.26
CA ALA A 526 -5.07 -7.15 8.69
C ALA A 526 -6.12 -7.81 9.59
N LEU A 527 -7.30 -8.11 9.04
CA LEU A 527 -8.35 -8.88 9.70
C LEU A 527 -8.39 -10.27 9.05
N ILE A 528 -8.13 -11.30 9.85
CA ILE A 528 -8.12 -12.72 9.41
C ILE A 528 -9.37 -13.38 9.96
N LEU A 529 -10.27 -13.84 9.07
CA LEU A 529 -11.66 -14.17 9.36
C LEU A 529 -12.01 -15.59 8.93
N SER A 530 -12.75 -16.31 9.77
CA SER A 530 -13.17 -17.68 9.48
C SER A 530 -14.21 -17.77 8.36
N ARG A 531 -14.16 -18.89 7.61
CA ARG A 531 -15.24 -19.30 6.69
C ARG A 531 -16.34 -20.05 7.43
N GLN A 532 -15.96 -20.98 8.30
CA GLN A 532 -16.87 -21.82 9.09
C GLN A 532 -17.48 -21.03 10.26
N THR A 533 -18.59 -21.52 10.75
CA THR A 533 -19.21 -21.03 11.99
C THR A 533 -18.34 -21.36 13.19
N ILE A 534 -18.35 -20.46 14.17
CA ILE A 534 -17.61 -20.58 15.43
C ILE A 534 -18.61 -20.40 16.58
N GLU A 535 -18.50 -21.19 17.64
CA GLU A 535 -19.24 -20.94 18.87
C GLU A 535 -18.78 -19.64 19.50
N ASP A 536 -19.74 -18.81 19.92
CA ASP A 536 -19.42 -17.58 20.67
C ASP A 536 -18.71 -17.92 21.98
N LEU A 537 -17.83 -17.05 22.39
CA LEU A 537 -17.22 -17.15 23.72
C LEU A 537 -18.34 -16.98 24.79
N PRO A 538 -18.27 -17.72 25.90
CA PRO A 538 -19.35 -17.77 26.88
C PRO A 538 -19.65 -16.39 27.50
N GLU A 539 -18.60 -15.62 27.77
CA GLU A 539 -18.66 -14.27 28.33
C GLU A 539 -17.38 -13.48 27.97
N GLY A 540 -17.36 -12.20 28.24
CA GLY A 540 -16.12 -11.47 28.51
C GLY A 540 -15.37 -10.92 27.32
N THR A 541 -15.79 -11.13 26.06
CA THR A 541 -15.18 -10.39 24.96
C THR A 541 -15.68 -8.95 24.96
N ASP A 542 -14.79 -8.02 25.34
CA ASP A 542 -15.03 -6.59 25.30
C ASP A 542 -13.96 -5.86 24.47
N TYR A 543 -14.13 -4.57 24.31
CA TYR A 543 -13.18 -3.75 23.60
C TYR A 543 -11.83 -3.67 24.33
N GLU A 544 -11.85 -3.56 25.65
CA GLU A 544 -10.65 -3.40 26.46
C GLU A 544 -9.73 -4.64 26.34
N GLY A 545 -10.29 -5.84 26.54
CA GLY A 545 -9.53 -7.10 26.38
C GLY A 545 -9.01 -7.27 24.95
N THR A 546 -9.84 -7.03 23.94
CA THR A 546 -9.43 -7.13 22.52
C THR A 546 -8.32 -6.15 22.20
N SER A 547 -8.39 -4.92 22.70
CA SER A 547 -7.38 -3.86 22.45
C SER A 547 -6.03 -4.16 23.08
N ARG A 548 -5.97 -5.00 24.12
CA ARG A 548 -4.73 -5.48 24.73
C ARG A 548 -4.05 -6.59 23.93
N GLY A 549 -4.72 -7.14 22.94
CA GLY A 549 -4.17 -8.14 21.99
C GLY A 549 -4.16 -9.57 22.50
N ALA A 550 -4.27 -9.80 23.80
CA ALA A 550 -4.58 -11.08 24.43
C ALA A 550 -5.31 -10.82 25.74
N TYR A 551 -6.28 -11.66 26.08
CA TYR A 551 -7.11 -11.51 27.28
C TYR A 551 -7.61 -12.88 27.77
N ILE A 552 -7.98 -12.96 29.05
CA ILE A 552 -8.60 -14.15 29.61
C ILE A 552 -10.00 -14.30 29.02
N ALA A 553 -10.24 -15.40 28.30
CA ALA A 553 -11.57 -15.79 27.89
C ALA A 553 -12.38 -16.24 29.12
N ALA A 554 -13.70 -16.18 29.00
CA ALA A 554 -14.59 -16.62 30.07
C ALA A 554 -14.27 -18.05 30.54
N GLU A 555 -14.73 -18.40 31.76
CA GLU A 555 -14.53 -19.70 32.41
C GLU A 555 -13.08 -19.98 32.90
N SER A 556 -12.24 -18.96 33.04
CA SER A 556 -10.93 -19.11 33.67
C SER A 556 -11.04 -19.15 35.19
N ASP A 557 -10.14 -19.92 35.81
CA ASP A 557 -9.99 -19.99 37.26
C ASP A 557 -8.90 -19.00 37.70
N GLU A 558 -9.04 -18.35 38.86
CA GLU A 558 -8.03 -17.44 39.42
C GLU A 558 -6.69 -18.18 39.71
N GLN A 559 -6.79 -19.42 40.19
CA GLN A 559 -5.65 -20.34 40.35
C GLN A 559 -5.80 -21.41 39.27
N PHE A 560 -4.78 -21.62 38.48
CA PHE A 560 -4.81 -22.55 37.37
C PHE A 560 -3.57 -23.48 37.38
N ASP A 561 -3.78 -24.69 36.86
CA ASP A 561 -2.76 -25.69 36.64
C ASP A 561 -2.11 -25.56 35.26
N ILE A 562 -2.88 -25.07 34.30
CA ILE A 562 -2.46 -24.91 32.89
C ILE A 562 -3.15 -23.71 32.22
N ILE A 563 -2.44 -23.08 31.29
CA ILE A 563 -2.98 -22.06 30.38
C ILE A 563 -3.18 -22.69 29.00
N LEU A 564 -4.35 -22.49 28.43
CA LEU A 564 -4.65 -22.81 27.03
C LEU A 564 -4.71 -21.51 26.24
N VAL A 565 -3.92 -21.37 25.13
CA VAL A 565 -3.84 -20.14 24.35
C VAL A 565 -4.10 -20.42 22.87
N GLY A 566 -4.89 -19.55 22.24
CA GLY A 566 -5.16 -19.60 20.80
C GLY A 566 -5.73 -18.29 20.28
N ASN A 567 -5.96 -18.23 18.98
CA ASN A 567 -6.65 -17.13 18.31
C ASN A 567 -7.68 -17.68 17.32
N GLY A 568 -8.56 -16.82 16.81
CA GLY A 568 -9.57 -17.25 15.85
C GLY A 568 -10.46 -18.39 16.36
N SER A 569 -10.82 -19.30 15.49
CA SER A 569 -11.72 -20.42 15.77
C SER A 569 -11.17 -21.44 16.78
N GLU A 570 -9.86 -21.45 17.01
CA GLU A 570 -9.21 -22.40 17.94
C GLU A 570 -9.58 -22.12 19.39
N VAL A 571 -9.97 -20.87 19.73
CA VAL A 571 -10.35 -20.52 21.10
C VAL A 571 -11.59 -21.29 21.56
N SER A 572 -12.58 -21.48 20.70
CA SER A 572 -13.77 -22.30 21.05
C SER A 572 -13.42 -23.77 21.26
N THR A 573 -12.48 -24.31 20.48
CA THR A 573 -11.98 -25.68 20.68
C THR A 573 -11.21 -25.81 22.01
N LEU A 574 -10.40 -24.81 22.37
CA LEU A 574 -9.72 -24.77 23.66
C LEU A 574 -10.70 -24.71 24.83
N ILE A 575 -11.77 -23.92 24.72
CA ILE A 575 -12.82 -23.86 25.76
C ILE A 575 -13.50 -25.22 25.94
N ALA A 576 -13.78 -25.91 24.82
CA ALA A 576 -14.36 -27.25 24.89
C ALA A 576 -13.43 -28.26 25.59
N GLY A 577 -12.12 -28.20 25.27
CA GLY A 577 -11.10 -29.00 25.98
C GLY A 577 -10.94 -28.63 27.44
N ALA A 578 -11.01 -27.33 27.79
CA ALA A 578 -10.99 -26.86 29.17
C ALA A 578 -12.17 -27.41 30.00
N ARG A 579 -13.35 -27.54 29.38
CA ARG A 579 -14.52 -28.18 30.03
C ARG A 579 -14.25 -29.63 30.40
N LEU A 580 -13.52 -30.38 29.56
CA LEU A 580 -13.12 -31.77 29.86
C LEU A 580 -12.12 -31.80 31.02
N LEU A 581 -11.08 -30.98 31.00
CA LEU A 581 -10.08 -30.87 32.08
C LEU A 581 -10.74 -30.54 33.42
N ARG A 582 -11.68 -29.61 33.45
CA ARG A 582 -12.41 -29.23 34.67
C ARG A 582 -13.26 -30.34 35.24
N LYS A 583 -13.84 -31.21 34.41
CA LYS A 583 -14.56 -32.41 34.88
C LYS A 583 -13.68 -33.35 35.70
N ASP A 584 -12.38 -33.39 35.35
CA ASP A 584 -11.38 -34.18 36.06
C ASP A 584 -10.67 -33.40 37.19
N GLY A 585 -11.17 -32.20 37.53
CA GLY A 585 -10.74 -31.40 38.68
C GLY A 585 -9.59 -30.47 38.40
N TYR A 586 -9.08 -30.37 37.18
CA TYR A 586 -8.02 -29.41 36.82
C TYR A 586 -8.56 -27.99 36.70
N LYS A 587 -7.76 -27.03 37.14
CA LYS A 587 -8.04 -25.59 36.99
C LYS A 587 -7.37 -25.06 35.71
N VAL A 588 -8.15 -24.42 34.87
CA VAL A 588 -7.71 -24.06 33.52
C VAL A 588 -7.97 -22.57 33.24
N ARG A 589 -6.94 -21.88 32.79
CA ARG A 589 -7.07 -20.54 32.20
C ARG A 589 -7.08 -20.66 30.68
N VAL A 590 -8.09 -20.08 30.02
CA VAL A 590 -8.16 -19.98 28.56
C VAL A 590 -7.88 -18.54 28.14
N VAL A 591 -6.95 -18.35 27.21
CA VAL A 591 -6.54 -17.04 26.69
C VAL A 591 -6.88 -16.96 25.21
N SER A 592 -7.67 -15.94 24.87
CA SER A 592 -7.88 -15.51 23.48
C SER A 592 -6.82 -14.47 23.12
N ALA A 593 -6.06 -14.70 22.05
CA ALA A 593 -4.93 -13.88 21.63
C ALA A 593 -5.07 -13.36 20.18
N PRO A 594 -6.02 -12.46 19.89
CA PRO A 594 -6.25 -11.97 18.53
C PRO A 594 -5.05 -11.25 17.91
N SER A 595 -4.15 -10.65 18.71
CA SER A 595 -2.99 -9.90 18.21
C SER A 595 -1.78 -10.03 19.15
N GLU A 596 -0.76 -10.77 18.72
CA GLU A 596 0.51 -10.84 19.49
C GLU A 596 1.19 -9.46 19.54
N GLY A 597 1.13 -8.68 18.46
CA GLY A 597 1.76 -7.36 18.42
C GLY A 597 1.21 -6.40 19.46
N LEU A 598 -0.11 -6.29 19.60
CA LEU A 598 -0.73 -5.48 20.64
C LEU A 598 -0.42 -5.99 22.04
N PHE A 599 -0.42 -7.31 22.24
CA PHE A 599 -0.08 -7.90 23.53
C PHE A 599 1.36 -7.58 23.95
N ARG A 600 2.31 -7.61 23.02
CA ARG A 600 3.71 -7.27 23.28
C ARG A 600 3.94 -5.80 23.61
N GLU A 601 3.05 -4.92 23.22
CA GLU A 601 3.09 -3.50 23.59
C GLU A 601 2.50 -3.21 24.97
N GLN A 602 1.82 -4.20 25.60
CA GLN A 602 1.28 -4.05 26.94
C GLN A 602 2.40 -3.98 27.99
N PRO A 603 2.15 -3.35 29.14
CA PRO A 603 3.08 -3.39 30.28
C PRO A 603 3.47 -4.82 30.63
N ILE A 604 4.72 -5.03 31.00
CA ILE A 604 5.23 -6.37 31.35
C ILE A 604 4.47 -6.99 32.53
N SER A 605 3.88 -6.15 33.41
CA SER A 605 3.01 -6.60 34.50
C SER A 605 1.76 -7.31 33.97
N TYR A 606 1.10 -6.73 32.96
CA TYR A 606 -0.06 -7.35 32.30
C TYR A 606 0.32 -8.64 31.56
N GLN A 607 1.45 -8.63 30.84
CA GLN A 607 1.92 -9.84 30.15
C GLN A 607 2.19 -10.99 31.15
N ARG A 608 2.77 -10.68 32.32
CA ARG A 608 3.04 -11.67 33.38
C ARG A 608 1.82 -12.05 34.20
N GLU A 609 0.83 -11.18 34.33
CA GLU A 609 -0.47 -11.53 34.91
C GLU A 609 -1.18 -12.58 34.05
N LEU A 610 -1.15 -12.37 32.72
CA LEU A 610 -1.78 -13.28 31.78
C LEU A 610 -1.00 -14.59 31.62
N PHE A 611 0.33 -14.51 31.53
CA PHE A 611 1.28 -15.63 31.42
C PHE A 611 2.35 -15.53 32.52
N PRO A 612 2.10 -16.01 33.75
CA PRO A 612 3.10 -16.03 34.80
C PRO A 612 4.29 -16.91 34.39
N ILE A 613 5.50 -16.49 34.82
CA ILE A 613 6.71 -17.25 34.51
C ILE A 613 6.64 -18.66 35.16
N GLY A 614 7.01 -19.67 34.38
CA GLY A 614 6.97 -21.08 34.78
C GLY A 614 5.60 -21.73 34.66
N SER A 615 4.57 -21.03 34.17
CA SER A 615 3.28 -21.65 33.93
C SER A 615 3.37 -22.71 32.83
N LYS A 616 2.63 -23.82 33.00
CA LYS A 616 2.39 -24.81 31.95
C LYS A 616 1.44 -24.22 30.91
N VAL A 617 1.81 -24.25 29.64
CA VAL A 617 1.04 -23.64 28.54
C VAL A 617 0.84 -24.65 27.41
N PHE A 618 -0.40 -24.76 26.94
CA PHE A 618 -0.73 -25.45 25.69
C PHE A 618 -1.30 -24.44 24.68
N GLY A 619 -0.70 -24.39 23.49
CA GLY A 619 -1.18 -23.55 22.36
C GLY A 619 -1.89 -24.37 21.30
N LEU A 620 -2.94 -23.82 20.69
CA LEU A 620 -3.62 -24.40 19.53
C LEU A 620 -3.71 -23.38 18.40
N THR A 621 -3.17 -23.71 17.24
CA THR A 621 -3.23 -22.86 16.03
C THR A 621 -3.52 -23.69 14.79
N ALA A 622 -4.45 -23.23 13.95
CA ALA A 622 -4.78 -23.88 12.69
C ALA A 622 -3.74 -23.62 11.56
N GLY A 623 -2.64 -23.00 11.86
CA GLY A 623 -1.46 -22.82 11.01
C GLY A 623 -0.22 -23.47 11.64
N LEU A 624 0.95 -22.92 11.32
CA LEU A 624 2.22 -23.39 11.87
C LEU A 624 2.34 -23.10 13.38
N PRO A 625 2.93 -24.00 14.19
CA PRO A 625 3.13 -23.78 15.64
C PRO A 625 3.84 -22.48 15.98
N VAL A 626 4.69 -21.96 15.08
CA VAL A 626 5.41 -20.69 15.28
C VAL A 626 4.48 -19.48 15.49
N ASN A 627 3.23 -19.56 15.08
CA ASN A 627 2.22 -18.50 15.25
C ASN A 627 2.00 -18.13 16.73
N LEU A 628 2.15 -19.11 17.64
CA LEU A 628 1.93 -18.91 19.07
C LEU A 628 3.21 -19.04 19.91
N GLN A 629 4.35 -19.31 19.28
CA GLN A 629 5.61 -19.53 20.01
C GLN A 629 5.99 -18.34 20.90
N GLY A 630 5.62 -17.14 20.52
CA GLY A 630 5.85 -15.95 21.33
C GLY A 630 5.19 -16.00 22.70
N PHE A 631 4.02 -16.64 22.84
CA PHE A 631 3.31 -16.77 24.11
C PHE A 631 3.93 -17.79 25.08
N LEU A 632 4.82 -18.66 24.58
CA LEU A 632 5.53 -19.63 25.41
C LEU A 632 6.83 -19.09 26.02
N VAL A 633 7.18 -17.82 25.77
CA VAL A 633 8.39 -17.21 26.33
C VAL A 633 8.26 -17.08 27.84
N GLY A 634 9.09 -17.83 28.58
CA GLY A 634 9.05 -17.92 30.04
C GLY A 634 8.06 -18.95 30.60
N ALA A 635 7.38 -19.71 29.75
CA ALA A 635 6.56 -20.86 30.14
C ALA A 635 7.42 -22.04 30.67
N HIS A 636 6.79 -23.01 31.34
CA HIS A 636 7.44 -24.24 31.74
C HIS A 636 7.99 -25.00 30.51
N PRO A 637 9.15 -25.67 30.57
CA PRO A 637 9.77 -26.37 29.45
C PRO A 637 8.87 -27.44 28.76
N CYS A 638 7.94 -28.05 29.49
CA CYS A 638 7.01 -29.03 28.94
C CYS A 638 5.87 -28.42 28.13
N SER A 639 5.77 -27.09 28.07
CA SER A 639 4.73 -26.40 27.28
C SER A 639 4.87 -26.69 25.80
N SER A 640 3.76 -26.84 25.09
CA SER A 640 3.75 -27.20 23.67
C SER A 640 2.68 -26.47 22.89
N ILE A 641 2.79 -26.53 21.57
CA ILE A 641 1.79 -25.98 20.63
C ILE A 641 1.41 -27.06 19.65
N TRP A 642 0.09 -27.30 19.53
CA TRP A 642 -0.46 -28.09 18.47
C TRP A 642 -0.79 -27.21 17.28
N GLY A 643 -0.34 -27.59 16.10
CA GLY A 643 -0.56 -26.86 14.84
C GLY A 643 -0.35 -27.79 13.64
N LEU A 644 -0.51 -27.23 12.44
CA LEU A 644 -0.24 -27.97 11.22
C LEU A 644 1.27 -27.99 10.92
N GLY A 645 1.78 -29.18 10.59
CA GLY A 645 3.17 -29.37 10.15
C GLY A 645 3.29 -29.62 8.63
N SER A 646 2.17 -29.59 7.89
CA SER A 646 2.08 -29.84 6.46
C SER A 646 0.95 -29.03 5.84
N PHE A 647 0.86 -29.02 4.52
CA PHE A 647 -0.34 -28.55 3.83
C PHE A 647 -1.58 -29.33 4.27
N GLY A 648 -2.76 -28.70 4.13
CA GLY A 648 -4.03 -29.30 4.51
C GLY A 648 -4.54 -30.35 3.52
N PHE A 649 -5.82 -30.71 3.63
CA PHE A 649 -6.45 -31.78 2.86
C PHE A 649 -7.88 -31.39 2.45
N SER A 650 -8.33 -31.87 1.29
CA SER A 650 -9.70 -31.67 0.83
C SER A 650 -10.66 -32.65 1.51
N ALA A 651 -11.52 -32.14 2.41
CA ALA A 651 -12.63 -32.86 3.03
C ALA A 651 -13.58 -31.85 3.73
N PRO A 652 -14.81 -32.27 4.12
CA PRO A 652 -15.63 -31.43 5.00
C PRO A 652 -14.85 -31.02 6.26
N TYR A 653 -14.92 -29.75 6.67
CA TYR A 653 -14.07 -29.23 7.74
C TYR A 653 -14.14 -30.00 9.06
N LYS A 654 -15.31 -30.60 9.41
CA LYS A 654 -15.46 -31.44 10.60
C LYS A 654 -14.63 -32.72 10.52
N VAL A 655 -14.50 -33.30 9.33
CA VAL A 655 -13.63 -34.45 9.09
C VAL A 655 -12.16 -34.03 9.26
N LEU A 656 -11.81 -32.84 8.77
CA LEU A 656 -10.46 -32.29 8.94
C LEU A 656 -10.17 -32.03 10.41
N ASP A 657 -11.10 -31.46 11.19
CA ASP A 657 -10.94 -31.26 12.63
C ASP A 657 -10.59 -32.58 13.33
N GLU A 658 -11.33 -33.68 13.05
CA GLU A 658 -11.07 -34.99 13.62
C GLU A 658 -9.71 -35.56 13.18
N LYS A 659 -9.42 -35.53 11.88
CA LYS A 659 -8.20 -36.13 11.32
C LYS A 659 -6.92 -35.38 11.69
N LEU A 660 -7.00 -34.05 11.86
CA LEU A 660 -5.88 -33.19 12.19
C LEU A 660 -5.77 -32.92 13.70
N GLY A 661 -6.68 -33.44 14.50
CA GLY A 661 -6.64 -33.32 15.96
C GLY A 661 -7.11 -31.99 16.51
N PHE A 662 -7.95 -31.23 15.81
CA PHE A 662 -8.51 -29.96 16.29
C PHE A 662 -9.84 -30.20 17.04
N THR A 663 -9.79 -31.10 18.04
CA THR A 663 -10.93 -31.53 18.83
C THR A 663 -10.71 -31.25 20.32
N ALA A 664 -11.80 -31.21 21.09
CA ALA A 664 -11.77 -31.06 22.54
C ALA A 664 -10.97 -32.17 23.23
N GLU A 665 -11.12 -33.40 22.71
CA GLU A 665 -10.48 -34.62 23.23
C GLU A 665 -8.94 -34.50 23.05
N ASN A 666 -8.45 -34.06 21.87
CA ASN A 666 -7.02 -33.89 21.66
C ASN A 666 -6.47 -32.78 22.55
N VAL A 667 -7.19 -31.64 22.69
CA VAL A 667 -6.80 -30.56 23.61
C VAL A 667 -6.64 -31.11 25.03
N TYR A 668 -7.60 -31.92 25.49
CA TYR A 668 -7.53 -32.59 26.79
C TYR A 668 -6.30 -33.50 26.90
N GLU A 669 -6.10 -34.39 25.92
CA GLU A 669 -4.96 -35.33 25.93
C GLU A 669 -3.61 -34.62 25.97
N GLN A 670 -3.39 -33.60 25.12
CA GLN A 670 -2.16 -32.83 25.09
C GLN A 670 -1.94 -32.04 26.39
N ALA A 671 -3.00 -31.47 26.96
CA ALA A 671 -2.92 -30.78 28.23
C ALA A 671 -2.57 -31.74 29.39
N ILE A 672 -3.15 -32.95 29.43
CA ILE A 672 -2.80 -33.96 30.42
C ILE A 672 -1.34 -34.41 30.28
N ASN A 673 -0.83 -34.56 29.07
CA ASN A 673 0.60 -34.87 28.87
C ASN A 673 1.49 -33.81 29.49
N ILE A 674 1.20 -32.51 29.26
CA ILE A 674 1.93 -31.39 29.86
C ILE A 674 1.79 -31.39 31.40
N LEU A 675 0.59 -31.67 31.94
CA LEU A 675 0.33 -31.65 33.37
C LEU A 675 1.08 -32.77 34.09
N ASN A 676 1.28 -33.93 33.46
CA ASN A 676 1.94 -35.10 34.03
C ASN A 676 3.48 -35.06 33.92
N GLU A 677 4.05 -34.16 33.06
CA GLU A 677 5.50 -33.96 33.02
C GLU A 677 5.97 -33.18 34.25
N GLN A 678 7.02 -33.69 34.90
CA GLN A 678 7.61 -33.10 36.11
C GLN A 678 8.62 -32.00 35.79
#